data_c1b8429add033acc3f28a50837d13481
#
_entry.id   c1b8429add033acc3f28a50837d13481
#
_cell.length_a   1.000
_cell.length_b   1.000
_cell.length_c   1.000
_cell.angle_alpha   90.00
_cell.angle_beta   90.00
_cell.angle_gamma   90.00
#
_symmetry.space_group_name_H-M   'P 1'
#
loop_
_entity.id
_entity.type
_entity.pdbx_description
1 polymer ?
#
loop_
_entity_poly.entity_id
_entity_poly.type
_entity_poly.pdbx_seq_one_letter_code
_entity_poly.pdbx_strand_id
1 'polypeptide(L)'
;MAIRLKQPSLNLHLWLIAFIGVIVPRRLRADWRQEWEAELRYREALLADWDKLNWRTKLELFWRSLGAFRDALWLQQLRSEDEMVQDIRYGIRMLFKTKGFTAVAVLSLALGIGANTALFSVVDAVLLRTLPVNEPERLVLFEWQAGRPFRTNGMRGTFVPGPPDTRGASMFRYDTFEKLRETRSLQPDGPLSDFFAFAPIYELTAVADEQAEVIKGQGVSGGYYTGIGVQPMLGRTIGESDDHAGAPPVVVLTHRYWSERFGADPAVIGRELRLNQASFTIIGVTPPAFNGTLQVDQRPDVTVPLAFEPLLLGDRTGMAKKDRPSLWWLNLMGRLKPGATLEQARDSLNGTFEASALEVMPPPRKDSEPAQIDPKDYPHLVTQSGSRGMMEIRKVYSATIYGLFMIVGVVLLIACANVANLLLARATLRGGEISLRLAVGAGRWRLIRQLLTESILLAGLGGAVGVLFAFWGKSALVAMSDRNSGFLPAEVDPSLNWRVLAFTVAVSLLTGILFGLVPAWRATSLDLSTALKQSKRHTGTVSRLSKGLVVAQVAVSLLLLIGAGLFIRTMYNLQRVNLGFNQENLLLLGLQPEQGGYKEERLVQFYQQLFERLDNMPGVRSATFGRIPLISHYMYNTGFLLPGETESTGAEHLSNRQMVRENYFSTMEIPILRGRAFTARDTARAPNVAIVNQTFANKFFPYEDVLGKHVRDADSKRDFEIVGVVADTKYNSQRDDIEPLHYTPWQQEGEEIGEMYFALRTAGEPTALVSAVRQTVHDMDSNLPVTNVISQTARAQESLAQERLYARLLSFFGGLALLLAAIGLSGVLAYSVAQRTNEIGIRMALGAQPANVLRMVVWRGMKLVLLGVAVGALSGYGLKRLLASQYFGEDAWQRQMAEQLYQVTGTDPLTFGVIASLLTGVALIACWLPARKAARVDPLEALRHE
;
A
#
# COMPACT_ATOMS: atom_id res chain seq x y z
N MET A 1 42.67 8.71 88.83
CA MET A 1 41.37 9.11 88.38
C MET A 1 41.57 9.81 87.06
N ALA A 2 41.42 9.05 85.94
CA ALA A 2 41.65 9.51 84.57
C ALA A 2 40.32 9.39 83.82
N ILE A 3 39.74 10.53 83.57
CA ILE A 3 38.50 10.64 82.75
C ILE A 3 38.85 10.39 81.27
N ARG A 4 38.52 9.21 80.74
CA ARG A 4 38.57 8.93 79.30
C ARG A 4 37.44 9.64 78.60
N LEU A 5 37.75 10.75 77.95
CA LEU A 5 36.86 11.40 76.95
C LEU A 5 36.56 10.39 75.83
N LYS A 6 35.30 9.89 75.69
CA LYS A 6 34.81 9.17 74.55
C LYS A 6 34.79 10.14 73.35
N GLN A 7 35.69 9.89 72.38
CA GLN A 7 35.57 10.54 71.10
C GLN A 7 34.27 10.07 70.42
N PRO A 8 33.47 10.91 69.81
CA PRO A 8 32.28 10.55 69.06
C PRO A 8 32.74 9.79 67.79
N SER A 9 32.71 8.41 67.84
CA SER A 9 32.88 7.63 66.61
C SER A 9 31.80 8.00 65.63
N LEU A 10 32.13 8.56 64.48
CA LEU A 10 31.19 8.74 63.35
C LEU A 10 30.72 7.37 62.92
N ASN A 11 29.48 7.02 63.26
CA ASN A 11 28.85 5.75 62.85
C ASN A 11 28.34 5.92 61.42
N LEU A 12 29.24 5.81 60.43
CA LEU A 12 29.01 6.05 59.00
C LEU A 12 27.87 5.17 58.45
N HIS A 13 27.72 3.93 58.97
CA HIS A 13 26.69 2.97 58.61
C HIS A 13 25.30 3.44 59.05
N LEU A 14 25.16 4.04 60.24
CA LEU A 14 23.88 4.59 60.69
C LEU A 14 23.51 5.87 59.96
N TRP A 15 24.53 6.73 59.59
CA TRP A 15 24.30 7.86 58.77
C TRP A 15 23.78 7.44 57.33
N LEU A 16 24.34 6.37 56.78
CA LEU A 16 23.90 5.81 55.51
C LEU A 16 22.43 5.35 55.56
N ILE A 17 22.01 4.67 56.64
CA ILE A 17 20.58 4.29 56.84
C ILE A 17 19.69 5.55 56.94
N ALA A 18 20.13 6.59 57.61
CA ALA A 18 19.38 7.85 57.65
C ALA A 18 19.21 8.46 56.27
N PHE A 19 20.26 8.39 55.41
CA PHE A 19 20.25 8.90 54.06
C PHE A 19 19.36 8.04 53.15
N ILE A 20 19.52 6.70 53.16
CA ILE A 20 18.69 5.76 52.41
C ILE A 20 17.21 5.85 52.86
N GLY A 21 16.96 6.09 54.14
CA GLY A 21 15.63 6.29 54.69
C GLY A 21 14.82 7.43 54.07
N VAL A 22 15.50 8.38 53.35
CA VAL A 22 14.80 9.43 52.58
C VAL A 22 14.02 8.83 51.41
N ILE A 23 14.51 7.73 50.87
CA ILE A 23 13.89 6.98 49.79
C ILE A 23 12.64 6.23 50.27
N VAL A 24 12.63 5.73 51.50
CA VAL A 24 11.50 4.97 52.08
C VAL A 24 10.24 5.86 52.18
N PRO A 25 9.05 5.31 51.89
CA PRO A 25 7.78 6.00 52.04
C PRO A 25 7.58 6.58 53.43
N ARG A 26 7.11 7.84 53.54
CA ARG A 26 7.01 8.57 54.80
C ARG A 26 6.31 7.80 55.93
N ARG A 27 5.31 7.01 55.60
CA ARG A 27 4.54 6.20 56.61
C ARG A 27 5.34 5.04 57.22
N LEU A 28 6.24 4.44 56.44
CA LEU A 28 7.03 3.29 56.85
C LEU A 28 8.44 3.71 57.26
N ARG A 29 8.82 4.99 57.07
CA ARG A 29 10.18 5.47 57.28
C ARG A 29 10.67 5.33 58.72
N ALA A 30 9.79 5.60 59.69
CA ALA A 30 10.15 5.55 61.09
C ALA A 30 10.39 4.10 61.51
N ASP A 31 9.47 3.19 61.22
CA ASP A 31 9.56 1.77 61.58
C ASP A 31 10.74 1.09 60.86
N TRP A 32 10.87 1.32 59.52
CA TRP A 32 11.95 0.81 58.71
C TRP A 32 13.34 1.29 59.23
N ARG A 33 13.44 2.58 59.59
CA ARG A 33 14.69 3.15 60.15
C ARG A 33 14.98 2.56 61.52
N GLN A 34 13.99 2.40 62.36
CA GLN A 34 14.14 1.78 63.70
C GLN A 34 14.64 0.33 63.60
N GLU A 35 14.06 -0.43 62.66
CA GLU A 35 14.42 -1.85 62.44
C GLU A 35 15.87 -1.98 61.93
N TRP A 36 16.27 -1.25 60.91
CA TRP A 36 17.62 -1.27 60.38
C TRP A 36 18.67 -0.71 61.36
N GLU A 37 18.34 0.33 62.12
CA GLU A 37 19.23 0.88 63.16
C GLU A 37 19.37 -0.12 64.33
N ALA A 38 18.31 -0.79 64.72
CA ALA A 38 18.33 -1.84 65.77
C ALA A 38 19.20 -3.02 65.38
N GLU A 39 19.06 -3.56 64.12
CA GLU A 39 19.88 -4.64 63.61
C GLU A 39 21.36 -4.27 63.57
N LEU A 40 21.72 -3.12 63.08
CA LEU A 40 23.11 -2.66 62.99
C LEU A 40 23.73 -2.42 64.35
N ARG A 41 23.00 -1.79 65.28
CA ARG A 41 23.45 -1.60 66.68
C ARG A 41 23.62 -2.92 67.42
N TYR A 42 22.70 -3.89 67.25
CA TYR A 42 22.82 -5.20 67.85
C TYR A 42 24.10 -5.91 67.38
N ARG A 43 24.40 -5.85 66.10
CA ARG A 43 25.62 -6.46 65.53
C ARG A 43 26.88 -5.75 65.97
N GLU A 44 26.85 -4.42 66.04
CA GLU A 44 27.98 -3.64 66.54
C GLU A 44 28.30 -3.96 68.00
N ALA A 45 27.27 -4.12 68.87
CA ALA A 45 27.40 -4.59 70.27
C ALA A 45 27.98 -6.00 70.35
N LEU A 46 27.49 -6.91 69.51
CA LEU A 46 27.95 -8.32 69.51
C LEU A 46 29.41 -8.45 69.04
N LEU A 47 29.85 -7.61 68.09
CA LEU A 47 31.27 -7.53 67.67
C LEU A 47 32.14 -6.87 68.71
N ALA A 48 31.63 -5.95 69.50
CA ALA A 48 32.33 -5.31 70.60
C ALA A 48 32.52 -6.28 71.78
N ASP A 49 31.47 -7.07 72.12
CA ASP A 49 31.58 -8.11 73.20
C ASP A 49 32.58 -9.23 72.85
N TRP A 50 32.76 -9.50 71.58
CA TRP A 50 33.76 -10.54 71.15
C TRP A 50 35.14 -9.90 70.89
N ASP A 51 35.43 -8.71 71.26
CA ASP A 51 36.68 -7.95 71.04
C ASP A 51 37.16 -7.91 69.57
N LYS A 52 36.21 -8.02 68.65
CA LYS A 52 36.43 -8.05 67.20
C LYS A 52 36.08 -6.74 66.48
N LEU A 53 35.76 -5.67 67.17
CA LEU A 53 35.40 -4.41 66.60
C LEU A 53 36.63 -3.63 66.10
N ASN A 54 37.05 -3.92 64.89
CA ASN A 54 38.18 -3.28 64.20
C ASN A 54 37.69 -2.53 62.92
N TRP A 55 38.63 -1.85 62.24
CA TRP A 55 38.27 -1.08 61.04
C TRP A 55 37.66 -1.92 59.91
N ARG A 56 38.08 -3.22 59.76
CA ARG A 56 37.53 -4.15 58.75
C ARG A 56 36.07 -4.53 59.06
N THR A 57 35.75 -4.80 60.29
CA THR A 57 34.35 -5.14 60.68
C THR A 57 33.45 -3.93 60.66
N LYS A 58 33.95 -2.71 60.86
CA LYS A 58 33.23 -1.47 60.62
C LYS A 58 32.96 -1.22 59.14
N LEU A 59 33.89 -1.57 58.25
CA LEU A 59 33.70 -1.54 56.80
C LEU A 59 32.66 -2.58 56.36
N GLU A 60 32.66 -3.75 56.97
CA GLU A 60 31.64 -4.79 56.71
C GLU A 60 30.22 -4.36 57.11
N LEU A 61 30.06 -3.70 58.27
CA LEU A 61 28.77 -3.09 58.65
C LEU A 61 28.33 -1.99 57.68
N PHE A 62 29.28 -1.22 57.12
CA PHE A 62 29.00 -0.24 56.09
C PHE A 62 28.52 -0.87 54.78
N TRP A 63 29.21 -1.92 54.30
CA TRP A 63 28.78 -2.66 53.13
C TRP A 63 27.40 -3.32 53.30
N ARG A 64 27.12 -3.79 54.51
CA ARG A 64 25.82 -4.39 54.84
C ARG A 64 24.69 -3.35 54.85
N SER A 65 24.96 -2.13 55.31
CA SER A 65 24.00 -1.05 55.28
C SER A 65 23.62 -0.57 53.86
N LEU A 66 24.46 -0.92 52.83
CA LEU A 66 24.09 -0.72 51.43
C LEU A 66 22.96 -1.68 50.97
N GLY A 67 22.80 -2.84 51.67
CA GLY A 67 21.64 -3.73 51.42
C GLY A 67 20.30 -3.06 51.70
N ALA A 68 20.28 -2.11 52.64
CA ALA A 68 19.09 -1.30 52.95
C ALA A 68 18.59 -0.49 51.75
N PHE A 69 19.43 -0.18 50.77
CA PHE A 69 19.04 0.49 49.54
C PHE A 69 18.11 -0.36 48.69
N ARG A 70 18.39 -1.66 48.58
CA ARG A 70 17.55 -2.59 47.82
C ARG A 70 16.18 -2.75 48.48
N ASP A 71 16.14 -2.82 49.81
CA ASP A 71 14.94 -2.92 50.60
C ASP A 71 14.10 -1.63 50.49
N ALA A 72 14.72 -0.47 50.57
CA ALA A 72 14.06 0.83 50.36
C ALA A 72 13.45 0.98 48.97
N LEU A 73 14.12 0.49 47.91
CA LEU A 73 13.61 0.47 46.54
C LEU A 73 12.42 -0.49 46.44
N TRP A 74 12.48 -1.66 47.07
CA TRP A 74 11.39 -2.62 47.02
C TRP A 74 10.11 -2.08 47.72
N LEU A 75 10.25 -1.39 48.85
CA LEU A 75 9.15 -0.70 49.51
C LEU A 75 8.55 0.47 48.67
N GLN A 76 9.37 1.14 47.87
CA GLN A 76 8.90 2.16 46.90
C GLN A 76 8.08 1.48 45.79
N GLN A 77 8.48 0.31 45.33
CA GLN A 77 7.79 -0.42 44.27
C GLN A 77 6.41 -0.86 44.71
N LEU A 78 6.28 -1.47 45.92
CA LEU A 78 4.98 -1.83 46.52
C LEU A 78 4.03 -0.64 46.64
N ARG A 79 4.53 0.52 47.04
CA ARG A 79 3.70 1.74 47.13
C ARG A 79 3.24 2.20 45.76
N SER A 80 4.10 2.13 44.74
CA SER A 80 3.72 2.54 43.37
C SER A 80 2.65 1.66 42.78
N GLU A 81 2.65 0.36 43.07
CA GLU A 81 1.61 -0.61 42.65
C GLU A 81 0.26 -0.30 43.32
N ASP A 82 0.22 -0.08 44.64
CA ASP A 82 -1.01 0.28 45.34
C ASP A 82 -1.60 1.60 44.87
N GLU A 83 -0.79 2.63 44.67
CA GLU A 83 -1.22 3.92 44.16
C GLU A 83 -1.71 3.84 42.72
N MET A 84 -1.10 3.01 41.87
CA MET A 84 -1.50 2.79 40.49
C MET A 84 -2.85 2.08 40.39
N VAL A 85 -3.09 1.05 41.18
CA VAL A 85 -4.39 0.37 41.27
C VAL A 85 -5.51 1.33 41.72
N GLN A 86 -5.20 2.21 42.69
CA GLN A 86 -6.15 3.24 43.11
C GLN A 86 -6.46 4.26 41.99
N ASP A 87 -5.42 4.70 41.25
CA ASP A 87 -5.58 5.62 40.14
C ASP A 87 -6.42 4.99 39.01
N ILE A 88 -6.21 3.70 38.70
CA ILE A 88 -7.00 2.95 37.72
C ILE A 88 -8.48 2.83 38.17
N ARG A 89 -8.73 2.43 39.40
CA ARG A 89 -10.11 2.35 39.94
C ARG A 89 -10.82 3.69 39.92
N TYR A 90 -10.09 4.76 40.27
CA TYR A 90 -10.64 6.12 40.22
C TYR A 90 -10.94 6.52 38.77
N GLY A 91 -10.00 6.28 37.84
CA GLY A 91 -10.19 6.53 36.41
C GLY A 91 -11.41 5.84 35.85
N ILE A 92 -11.56 4.52 36.10
CA ILE A 92 -12.73 3.73 35.65
C ILE A 92 -14.02 4.32 36.19
N ARG A 93 -14.10 4.61 37.51
CA ARG A 93 -15.29 5.21 38.13
C ARG A 93 -15.68 6.56 37.51
N MET A 94 -14.64 7.35 37.16
CA MET A 94 -14.86 8.67 36.55
C MET A 94 -15.34 8.57 35.10
N LEU A 95 -14.89 7.55 34.33
CA LEU A 95 -15.38 7.29 32.99
C LEU A 95 -16.87 6.93 32.98
N PHE A 96 -17.30 6.10 33.91
CA PHE A 96 -18.74 5.75 34.07
C PHE A 96 -19.59 6.91 34.57
N LYS A 97 -19.06 7.82 35.39
CA LYS A 97 -19.78 9.00 35.89
C LYS A 97 -20.06 10.03 34.78
N THR A 98 -19.18 10.12 33.75
CA THR A 98 -19.29 11.11 32.65
C THR A 98 -19.54 10.43 31.30
N LYS A 99 -20.69 9.72 31.19
CA LYS A 99 -21.01 8.86 30.02
C LYS A 99 -20.90 9.57 28.66
N GLY A 100 -21.46 10.79 28.54
CA GLY A 100 -21.44 11.55 27.28
C GLY A 100 -20.04 11.94 26.82
N PHE A 101 -19.21 12.43 27.75
CA PHE A 101 -17.80 12.76 27.49
C PHE A 101 -17.03 11.49 27.09
N THR A 102 -17.16 10.41 27.84
CA THR A 102 -16.46 9.16 27.61
C THR A 102 -16.84 8.57 26.24
N ALA A 103 -18.12 8.58 25.89
CA ALA A 103 -18.60 8.08 24.59
C ALA A 103 -17.99 8.86 23.43
N VAL A 104 -18.03 10.21 23.47
CA VAL A 104 -17.45 11.05 22.41
C VAL A 104 -15.95 10.86 22.31
N ALA A 105 -15.23 10.81 23.43
CA ALA A 105 -13.78 10.62 23.44
C ALA A 105 -13.38 9.22 22.91
N VAL A 106 -14.05 8.15 23.38
CA VAL A 106 -13.80 6.77 22.95
C VAL A 106 -14.13 6.60 21.47
N LEU A 107 -15.27 7.12 20.99
CA LEU A 107 -15.64 7.02 19.57
C LEU A 107 -14.66 7.79 18.68
N SER A 108 -14.24 9.00 19.08
CA SER A 108 -13.24 9.76 18.31
C SER A 108 -11.91 9.02 18.20
N LEU A 109 -11.42 8.45 19.33
CA LEU A 109 -10.20 7.66 19.35
C LEU A 109 -10.37 6.35 18.59
N ALA A 110 -11.49 5.66 18.74
CA ALA A 110 -11.77 4.40 18.06
C ALA A 110 -11.78 4.56 16.55
N LEU A 111 -12.36 5.65 16.03
CA LEU A 111 -12.35 5.96 14.60
C LEU A 111 -10.92 6.24 14.11
N GLY A 112 -10.16 7.06 14.83
CA GLY A 112 -8.77 7.38 14.46
C GLY A 112 -7.83 6.17 14.57
N ILE A 113 -7.84 5.46 15.69
CA ILE A 113 -6.98 4.28 15.93
C ILE A 113 -7.42 3.13 15.02
N GLY A 114 -8.74 2.89 14.88
CA GLY A 114 -9.29 1.82 14.05
C GLY A 114 -8.94 1.98 12.58
N ALA A 115 -9.01 3.19 12.04
CA ALA A 115 -8.60 3.48 10.67
C ALA A 115 -7.10 3.21 10.45
N ASN A 116 -6.24 3.65 11.40
CA ASN A 116 -4.80 3.36 11.36
C ASN A 116 -4.52 1.86 11.47
N THR A 117 -5.22 1.14 12.33
CA THR A 117 -5.09 -0.31 12.51
C THR A 117 -5.52 -1.06 11.25
N ALA A 118 -6.64 -0.70 10.63
CA ALA A 118 -7.12 -1.30 9.39
C ALA A 118 -6.10 -1.09 8.24
N LEU A 119 -5.59 0.12 8.08
CA LEU A 119 -4.58 0.39 7.06
C LEU A 119 -3.25 -0.30 7.37
N PHE A 120 -2.83 -0.34 8.65
CA PHE A 120 -1.63 -1.06 9.04
C PHE A 120 -1.74 -2.57 8.77
N SER A 121 -2.91 -3.17 8.88
CA SER A 121 -3.10 -4.58 8.50
C SER A 121 -2.84 -4.82 7.01
N VAL A 122 -3.17 -3.85 6.14
CA VAL A 122 -2.82 -3.88 4.72
C VAL A 122 -1.31 -3.67 4.51
N VAL A 123 -0.72 -2.71 5.22
CA VAL A 123 0.75 -2.48 5.20
C VAL A 123 1.50 -3.75 5.63
N ASP A 124 1.06 -4.40 6.70
CA ASP A 124 1.67 -5.66 7.15
C ASP A 124 1.56 -6.75 6.10
N ALA A 125 0.36 -6.95 5.54
CA ALA A 125 0.10 -7.99 4.56
C ALA A 125 0.87 -7.77 3.23
N VAL A 126 0.96 -6.52 2.75
CA VAL A 126 1.57 -6.20 1.46
C VAL A 126 3.07 -5.91 1.58
N LEU A 127 3.49 -5.13 2.59
CA LEU A 127 4.86 -4.61 2.66
C LEU A 127 5.76 -5.33 3.68
N LEU A 128 5.21 -5.87 4.79
CA LEU A 128 6.02 -6.35 5.90
C LEU A 128 6.06 -7.87 6.04
N ARG A 129 5.07 -8.59 5.53
CA ARG A 129 5.00 -10.05 5.66
C ARG A 129 6.13 -10.71 4.89
N THR A 130 6.87 -11.57 5.55
CA THR A 130 7.92 -12.41 4.97
C THR A 130 7.33 -13.68 4.36
N LEU A 131 8.04 -14.28 3.41
CA LEU A 131 7.69 -15.61 2.90
C LEU A 131 7.65 -16.63 4.06
N PRO A 132 6.68 -17.55 4.06
CA PRO A 132 6.56 -18.59 5.08
C PRO A 132 7.52 -19.77 4.79
N VAL A 133 8.80 -19.48 4.76
CA VAL A 133 9.89 -20.41 4.44
C VAL A 133 10.92 -20.41 5.56
N ASN A 134 11.81 -21.40 5.56
CA ASN A 134 12.86 -21.47 6.56
C ASN A 134 13.90 -20.35 6.38
N GLU A 135 14.23 -19.61 7.45
CA GLU A 135 15.20 -18.50 7.46
C GLU A 135 15.06 -17.54 6.25
N PRO A 136 13.90 -16.88 6.09
CA PRO A 136 13.63 -16.05 4.90
C PRO A 136 14.60 -14.87 4.76
N GLU A 137 15.21 -14.40 5.85
CA GLU A 137 16.21 -13.33 5.86
C GLU A 137 17.50 -13.68 5.13
N ARG A 138 17.78 -14.97 4.90
CA ARG A 138 18.92 -15.45 4.13
C ARG A 138 18.65 -15.51 2.63
N LEU A 139 17.44 -15.25 2.17
CA LEU A 139 17.12 -15.19 0.75
C LEU A 139 17.59 -13.86 0.15
N VAL A 140 18.24 -13.94 -1.00
CA VAL A 140 18.67 -12.82 -1.81
C VAL A 140 17.96 -12.84 -3.16
N LEU A 141 17.40 -11.71 -3.55
CA LEU A 141 16.83 -11.46 -4.88
C LEU A 141 17.84 -10.66 -5.69
N PHE A 142 18.09 -11.09 -6.93
CA PHE A 142 18.96 -10.41 -7.85
C PHE A 142 18.16 -9.53 -8.79
N GLU A 143 18.66 -8.34 -9.01
CA GLU A 143 18.22 -7.35 -10.00
C GLU A 143 19.46 -6.83 -10.70
N TRP A 144 19.29 -6.06 -11.77
CA TRP A 144 20.40 -5.37 -12.40
C TRP A 144 20.03 -3.94 -12.76
N GLN A 145 21.03 -3.10 -12.86
CA GLN A 145 20.93 -1.71 -13.33
C GLN A 145 22.01 -1.45 -14.36
N ALA A 146 21.71 -0.58 -15.33
CA ALA A 146 22.63 -0.14 -16.37
C ALA A 146 22.35 1.31 -16.75
N GLY A 147 23.32 2.01 -17.33
CA GLY A 147 23.09 3.30 -17.95
C GLY A 147 22.16 3.20 -19.16
N ARG A 148 21.55 4.32 -19.57
CA ARG A 148 20.65 4.37 -20.75
C ARG A 148 21.25 3.83 -22.06
N PRO A 149 22.57 3.94 -22.33
CA PRO A 149 23.15 3.37 -23.53
C PRO A 149 23.06 1.85 -23.64
N PHE A 150 22.92 1.13 -22.51
CA PHE A 150 22.75 -0.32 -22.52
C PHE A 150 21.40 -0.71 -23.14
N ARG A 151 21.42 -1.60 -24.11
CA ARG A 151 20.22 -2.05 -24.85
C ARG A 151 20.02 -3.55 -24.67
N THR A 152 18.77 -3.97 -24.66
CA THR A 152 18.35 -5.36 -24.61
C THR A 152 17.35 -5.63 -25.71
N ASN A 153 17.43 -6.78 -26.34
CA ASN A 153 16.45 -7.26 -27.30
C ASN A 153 15.50 -8.23 -26.61
N GLY A 154 14.23 -7.84 -26.51
CA GLY A 154 13.18 -8.68 -25.94
C GLY A 154 13.26 -8.82 -24.41
N MET A 155 12.36 -8.17 -23.71
CA MET A 155 12.19 -8.31 -22.27
C MET A 155 10.74 -8.71 -21.99
N ARG A 156 10.54 -9.70 -21.11
CA ARG A 156 9.22 -10.08 -20.61
C ARG A 156 9.22 -10.09 -19.09
N GLY A 157 8.63 -9.09 -18.50
CA GLY A 157 8.54 -8.88 -17.06
C GLY A 157 8.52 -7.40 -16.70
N THR A 158 8.88 -7.03 -15.48
CA THR A 158 8.73 -5.68 -14.96
C THR A 158 10.05 -4.94 -14.85
N PHE A 159 10.06 -3.68 -15.26
CA PHE A 159 11.19 -2.78 -15.06
C PHE A 159 11.28 -2.33 -13.59
N VAL A 160 12.48 -2.27 -13.07
CA VAL A 160 12.76 -1.78 -11.72
C VAL A 160 13.10 -0.30 -11.81
N PRO A 161 12.41 0.60 -11.09
CA PRO A 161 12.79 2.00 -11.01
C PRO A 161 14.20 2.14 -10.45
N GLY A 162 15.04 2.90 -11.14
CA GLY A 162 16.42 3.21 -10.76
C GLY A 162 16.66 4.72 -10.67
N PRO A 163 17.90 5.14 -10.37
CA PRO A 163 18.32 6.53 -10.45
C PRO A 163 18.01 7.16 -11.82
N PRO A 164 17.92 8.50 -11.91
CA PRO A 164 17.77 9.19 -13.18
C PRO A 164 18.87 8.72 -14.16
N ASP A 165 18.49 8.54 -15.42
CA ASP A 165 19.37 8.08 -16.52
C ASP A 165 19.86 6.63 -16.41
N THR A 166 19.26 5.80 -15.53
CA THR A 166 19.49 4.36 -15.49
C THR A 166 18.26 3.56 -15.92
N ARG A 167 18.51 2.32 -16.31
CA ARG A 167 17.50 1.28 -16.54
C ARG A 167 17.77 0.14 -15.58
N GLY A 168 16.74 -0.47 -15.05
CA GLY A 168 16.88 -1.63 -14.18
C GLY A 168 15.77 -2.64 -14.42
N ALA A 169 16.06 -3.92 -14.19
CA ALA A 169 15.09 -4.99 -14.26
C ALA A 169 15.45 -6.15 -13.31
N SER A 170 14.46 -6.96 -12.99
CA SER A 170 14.64 -8.21 -12.23
C SER A 170 14.76 -9.45 -13.12
N MET A 171 14.77 -9.26 -14.44
CA MET A 171 14.74 -10.35 -15.41
C MET A 171 16.14 -10.64 -15.94
N PHE A 172 16.43 -11.92 -16.10
CA PHE A 172 17.68 -12.45 -16.62
C PHE A 172 17.41 -13.41 -17.77
N ARG A 173 18.46 -13.68 -18.55
CA ARG A 173 18.44 -14.69 -19.61
C ARG A 173 18.71 -16.08 -19.05
N TYR A 174 18.27 -17.11 -19.76
CA TYR A 174 18.49 -18.49 -19.32
C TYR A 174 19.99 -18.86 -19.32
N ASP A 175 20.73 -18.51 -20.37
CA ASP A 175 22.17 -18.74 -20.45
C ASP A 175 22.98 -17.97 -19.39
N THR A 176 22.53 -16.76 -19.05
CA THR A 176 23.10 -15.99 -17.93
C THR A 176 22.88 -16.72 -16.61
N PHE A 177 21.68 -17.27 -16.38
CA PHE A 177 21.40 -18.08 -15.18
C PHE A 177 22.34 -19.28 -15.09
N GLU A 178 22.55 -20.03 -16.18
CA GLU A 178 23.45 -21.18 -16.18
C GLU A 178 24.90 -20.78 -15.88
N LYS A 179 25.43 -19.74 -16.56
CA LYS A 179 26.79 -19.20 -16.32
C LYS A 179 26.98 -18.76 -14.86
N LEU A 180 25.97 -18.09 -14.28
CA LEU A 180 26.01 -17.67 -12.88
C LEU A 180 25.95 -18.85 -11.91
N ARG A 181 25.12 -19.88 -12.23
CA ARG A 181 25.03 -21.12 -11.42
C ARG A 181 26.34 -21.87 -11.37
N GLU A 182 27.06 -21.93 -12.48
CA GLU A 182 28.37 -22.58 -12.57
C GLU A 182 29.49 -21.79 -11.89
N THR A 183 29.25 -20.53 -11.56
CA THR A 183 30.23 -19.65 -10.96
C THR A 183 30.67 -20.16 -9.58
N ARG A 184 31.93 -19.85 -9.17
CA ARG A 184 32.52 -20.21 -7.86
C ARG A 184 31.68 -19.86 -6.62
N SER A 185 30.64 -19.02 -6.75
CA SER A 185 29.76 -18.65 -5.64
C SER A 185 29.04 -19.82 -4.99
N LEU A 186 28.83 -20.93 -5.71
CA LEU A 186 28.22 -22.17 -5.19
C LEU A 186 29.25 -23.16 -4.62
N GLN A 187 30.54 -22.87 -4.75
CA GLN A 187 31.60 -23.68 -4.16
C GLN A 187 31.71 -23.49 -2.63
N PRO A 188 32.44 -24.35 -1.90
CA PRO A 188 32.53 -24.26 -0.43
C PRO A 188 32.91 -22.88 0.12
N ASP A 189 33.71 -22.12 -0.61
CA ASP A 189 34.17 -20.78 -0.21
C ASP A 189 33.24 -19.63 -0.68
N GLY A 190 32.22 -19.92 -1.49
CA GLY A 190 31.30 -18.92 -1.99
C GLY A 190 30.25 -18.47 -0.95
N PRO A 191 29.63 -17.25 -1.12
CA PRO A 191 28.66 -16.69 -0.18
C PRO A 191 27.27 -17.33 -0.26
N LEU A 192 26.96 -18.07 -1.33
CA LEU A 192 25.65 -18.69 -1.54
C LEU A 192 25.69 -20.19 -1.22
N SER A 193 24.64 -20.72 -0.57
CA SER A 193 24.40 -22.15 -0.43
C SER A 193 23.57 -22.70 -1.60
N ASP A 194 22.63 -21.89 -2.12
CA ASP A 194 21.76 -22.26 -3.22
C ASP A 194 21.56 -21.08 -4.17
N PHE A 195 21.35 -21.40 -5.48
CA PHE A 195 21.05 -20.41 -6.51
C PHE A 195 20.06 -21.01 -7.50
N PHE A 196 18.94 -20.33 -7.72
CA PHE A 196 17.83 -20.88 -8.48
C PHE A 196 17.08 -19.81 -9.25
N ALA A 197 16.36 -20.23 -10.29
CA ALA A 197 15.58 -19.39 -11.16
C ALA A 197 14.10 -19.76 -11.10
N PHE A 198 13.26 -18.77 -11.41
CA PHE A 198 11.83 -18.97 -11.57
C PHE A 198 11.24 -17.92 -12.51
N ALA A 199 10.10 -18.24 -13.10
CA ALA A 199 9.37 -17.32 -13.95
C ALA A 199 7.85 -17.51 -13.83
N PRO A 200 7.03 -16.46 -13.98
CA PRO A 200 5.58 -16.62 -14.04
C PRO A 200 5.14 -17.25 -15.36
N ILE A 201 4.13 -18.10 -15.29
CA ILE A 201 3.35 -18.58 -16.42
C ILE A 201 1.92 -18.11 -16.19
N TYR A 202 1.53 -17.04 -16.89
CA TYR A 202 0.33 -16.27 -16.55
C TYR A 202 -0.98 -17.04 -16.80
N GLU A 203 -1.04 -17.82 -17.87
CA GLU A 203 -2.26 -18.54 -18.26
C GLU A 203 -1.88 -19.91 -18.80
N LEU A 204 -2.35 -20.95 -18.11
CA LEU A 204 -2.26 -22.35 -18.52
C LEU A 204 -3.68 -22.91 -18.58
N THR A 205 -4.01 -23.61 -19.66
CA THR A 205 -5.20 -24.43 -19.71
C THR A 205 -4.94 -25.75 -19.00
N ALA A 206 -5.54 -25.90 -17.82
CA ALA A 206 -5.52 -27.15 -17.07
C ALA A 206 -6.77 -27.95 -17.37
N VAL A 207 -6.60 -29.24 -17.69
CA VAL A 207 -7.73 -30.16 -17.90
C VAL A 207 -7.60 -31.34 -16.94
N ALA A 208 -8.56 -31.42 -16.04
CA ALA A 208 -8.72 -32.52 -15.09
C ALA A 208 -10.18 -32.99 -15.16
N ASP A 209 -10.40 -34.29 -15.19
CA ASP A 209 -11.76 -34.91 -15.26
C ASP A 209 -12.65 -34.28 -16.36
N GLU A 210 -12.10 -34.12 -17.56
CA GLU A 210 -12.76 -33.57 -18.77
C GLU A 210 -13.21 -32.09 -18.64
N GLN A 211 -12.80 -31.39 -17.62
CA GLN A 211 -13.12 -29.98 -17.44
C GLN A 211 -11.86 -29.12 -17.62
N ALA A 212 -11.92 -28.21 -18.59
CA ALA A 212 -10.88 -27.26 -18.87
C ALA A 212 -11.09 -25.98 -18.04
N GLU A 213 -10.01 -25.48 -17.43
CA GLU A 213 -9.98 -24.20 -16.72
C GLU A 213 -8.66 -23.48 -16.97
N VAL A 214 -8.66 -22.17 -16.78
CA VAL A 214 -7.42 -21.36 -16.86
C VAL A 214 -6.84 -21.19 -15.47
N ILE A 215 -5.59 -21.59 -15.30
CA ILE A 215 -4.84 -21.52 -14.07
C ILE A 215 -3.55 -20.73 -14.26
N LYS A 216 -2.96 -20.29 -13.15
CA LYS A 216 -1.64 -19.62 -13.12
C LYS A 216 -0.57 -20.64 -12.76
N GLY A 217 0.52 -20.66 -13.52
CA GLY A 217 1.69 -21.50 -13.26
C GLY A 217 2.92 -20.69 -12.84
N GLN A 218 3.90 -21.40 -12.31
CA GLN A 218 5.24 -20.91 -12.10
C GLN A 218 6.24 -21.94 -12.62
N GLY A 219 7.08 -21.54 -13.58
CA GLY A 219 8.24 -22.33 -13.98
C GLY A 219 9.36 -22.18 -12.94
N VAL A 220 9.99 -23.27 -12.52
CA VAL A 220 11.03 -23.27 -11.48
C VAL A 220 12.21 -24.15 -11.89
N SER A 221 13.43 -23.71 -11.55
CA SER A 221 14.62 -24.56 -11.71
C SER A 221 14.65 -25.68 -10.66
N GLY A 222 15.38 -26.75 -10.90
CA GLY A 222 15.45 -27.91 -10.02
C GLY A 222 15.87 -27.61 -8.56
N GLY A 223 16.71 -26.59 -8.36
CA GLY A 223 17.16 -26.13 -7.05
C GLY A 223 16.16 -25.22 -6.31
N TYR A 224 15.03 -24.90 -6.88
CA TYR A 224 14.08 -23.91 -6.33
C TYR A 224 13.57 -24.25 -4.94
N TYR A 225 12.96 -25.43 -4.75
CA TYR A 225 12.35 -25.81 -3.48
C TYR A 225 13.41 -26.02 -2.36
N THR A 226 14.54 -26.56 -2.72
CA THR A 226 15.69 -26.73 -1.80
C THR A 226 16.21 -25.35 -1.38
N GLY A 227 16.40 -24.46 -2.35
CA GLY A 227 16.91 -23.12 -2.14
C GLY A 227 15.99 -22.24 -1.29
N ILE A 228 14.68 -22.27 -1.49
CA ILE A 228 13.73 -21.53 -0.64
C ILE A 228 13.42 -22.25 0.69
N GLY A 229 13.80 -23.51 0.84
CA GLY A 229 13.61 -24.28 2.09
C GLY A 229 12.16 -24.67 2.35
N VAL A 230 11.40 -25.03 1.31
CA VAL A 230 10.00 -25.48 1.41
C VAL A 230 9.92 -27.00 1.31
N GLN A 231 9.32 -27.63 2.30
CA GLN A 231 9.01 -29.05 2.31
C GLN A 231 7.59 -29.30 1.79
N PRO A 232 7.33 -30.37 1.04
CA PRO A 232 5.99 -30.71 0.58
C PRO A 232 5.09 -31.13 1.75
N MET A 233 3.80 -30.85 1.63
CA MET A 233 2.77 -31.41 2.53
C MET A 233 2.44 -32.85 2.18
N LEU A 234 2.37 -33.16 0.86
CA LEU A 234 2.14 -34.50 0.30
C LEU A 234 3.14 -34.75 -0.82
N GLY A 235 3.58 -35.99 -0.98
CA GLY A 235 4.47 -36.39 -2.04
C GLY A 235 5.86 -35.81 -1.94
N ARG A 236 6.42 -35.30 -3.05
CA ARG A 236 7.73 -34.67 -3.15
C ARG A 236 7.69 -33.35 -3.94
N THR A 237 8.70 -32.54 -3.81
CA THR A 237 8.89 -31.32 -4.63
C THR A 237 9.74 -31.61 -5.88
N ILE A 238 9.77 -30.64 -6.81
CA ILE A 238 10.65 -30.64 -7.97
C ILE A 238 12.10 -30.57 -7.50
N GLY A 239 12.96 -31.41 -8.06
CA GLY A 239 14.40 -31.46 -7.81
C GLY A 239 15.19 -31.35 -9.12
N GLU A 240 16.54 -31.35 -9.00
CA GLU A 240 17.45 -31.24 -10.16
C GLU A 240 17.24 -32.37 -11.18
N SER A 241 16.84 -33.57 -10.73
CA SER A 241 16.52 -34.71 -11.60
C SER A 241 15.26 -34.55 -12.41
N ASP A 242 14.42 -33.56 -12.10
CA ASP A 242 13.17 -33.28 -12.82
C ASP A 242 13.33 -32.14 -13.84
N ASP A 243 14.41 -31.33 -13.74
CA ASP A 243 14.58 -30.12 -14.53
C ASP A 243 15.65 -30.27 -15.62
N HIS A 244 15.51 -31.31 -16.46
CA HIS A 244 16.35 -31.52 -17.63
C HIS A 244 15.53 -32.08 -18.81
N ALA A 245 16.07 -31.91 -20.02
CA ALA A 245 15.47 -32.46 -21.23
C ALA A 245 15.43 -34.00 -21.16
N GLY A 246 14.24 -34.59 -21.35
CA GLY A 246 14.02 -36.03 -21.28
C GLY A 246 13.60 -36.57 -19.91
N ALA A 247 13.51 -35.74 -18.86
CA ALA A 247 12.84 -36.11 -17.61
C ALA A 247 11.34 -36.31 -17.85
N PRO A 248 10.64 -37.15 -17.06
CA PRO A 248 9.20 -37.21 -17.10
C PRO A 248 8.56 -35.87 -16.71
N PRO A 249 7.52 -35.40 -17.44
CA PRO A 249 6.83 -34.17 -17.07
C PRO A 249 6.14 -34.31 -15.71
N VAL A 250 6.51 -33.45 -14.75
CA VAL A 250 5.99 -33.46 -13.39
C VAL A 250 5.47 -32.09 -12.98
N VAL A 251 4.46 -32.09 -12.09
CA VAL A 251 3.85 -30.89 -11.55
C VAL A 251 3.64 -30.98 -10.04
N VAL A 252 3.85 -29.88 -9.35
CA VAL A 252 3.53 -29.72 -7.93
C VAL A 252 2.36 -28.74 -7.81
N LEU A 253 1.32 -29.14 -7.09
CA LEU A 253 0.13 -28.32 -6.86
C LEU A 253 0.35 -27.41 -5.63
N THR A 254 -0.26 -26.24 -5.65
CA THR A 254 -0.42 -25.48 -4.42
C THR A 254 -1.54 -26.09 -3.57
N HIS A 255 -1.45 -25.93 -2.23
CA HIS A 255 -2.48 -26.39 -1.31
C HIS A 255 -3.88 -25.84 -1.69
N ARG A 256 -3.96 -24.57 -2.11
CA ARG A 256 -5.20 -23.94 -2.51
C ARG A 256 -5.83 -24.68 -3.70
N TYR A 257 -5.09 -24.82 -4.78
CA TYR A 257 -5.60 -25.48 -6.00
C TYR A 257 -5.97 -26.95 -5.76
N TRP A 258 -5.16 -27.66 -4.98
CA TRP A 258 -5.48 -29.03 -4.54
C TRP A 258 -6.79 -29.09 -3.76
N SER A 259 -7.01 -28.16 -2.82
CA SER A 259 -8.23 -28.16 -2.01
C SER A 259 -9.47 -27.75 -2.80
N GLU A 260 -9.36 -26.74 -3.67
CA GLU A 260 -10.49 -26.21 -4.45
C GLU A 260 -10.88 -27.14 -5.60
N ARG A 261 -9.90 -27.69 -6.31
CA ARG A 261 -10.14 -28.47 -7.52
C ARG A 261 -10.27 -29.97 -7.27
N PHE A 262 -9.46 -30.50 -6.36
CA PHE A 262 -9.39 -31.93 -6.07
C PHE A 262 -9.98 -32.29 -4.69
N GLY A 263 -10.69 -31.36 -4.04
CA GLY A 263 -11.37 -31.62 -2.76
C GLY A 263 -10.43 -32.05 -1.62
N ALA A 264 -9.15 -31.68 -1.69
CA ALA A 264 -8.11 -32.09 -0.75
C ALA A 264 -7.92 -33.63 -0.67
N ASP A 265 -8.12 -34.33 -1.77
CA ASP A 265 -7.94 -35.79 -1.86
C ASP A 265 -6.45 -36.14 -1.89
N PRO A 266 -5.91 -36.90 -0.91
CA PRO A 266 -4.51 -37.36 -0.92
C PRO A 266 -4.17 -38.31 -2.09
N ALA A 267 -5.14 -38.96 -2.69
CA ALA A 267 -4.96 -39.83 -3.85
C ALA A 267 -4.61 -39.07 -5.14
N VAL A 268 -4.49 -37.75 -5.09
CA VAL A 268 -4.06 -36.91 -6.20
C VAL A 268 -2.65 -37.20 -6.68
N ILE A 269 -1.76 -37.65 -5.79
CA ILE A 269 -0.36 -37.99 -6.11
C ILE A 269 -0.32 -39.17 -7.11
N GLY A 270 0.40 -38.95 -8.22
CA GLY A 270 0.51 -39.90 -9.32
C GLY A 270 -0.59 -39.76 -10.38
N ARG A 271 -1.64 -38.94 -10.16
CA ARG A 271 -2.64 -38.61 -11.20
C ARG A 271 -2.05 -37.72 -12.27
N GLU A 272 -2.61 -37.78 -13.45
CA GLU A 272 -2.26 -36.92 -14.57
C GLU A 272 -3.08 -35.63 -14.53
N LEU A 273 -2.39 -34.53 -14.76
CA LEU A 273 -2.97 -33.22 -15.04
C LEU A 273 -2.49 -32.75 -16.41
N ARG A 274 -3.41 -32.58 -17.34
CA ARG A 274 -3.03 -32.03 -18.64
C ARG A 274 -2.92 -30.50 -18.55
N LEU A 275 -1.73 -30.00 -18.83
CA LEU A 275 -1.43 -28.57 -18.91
C LEU A 275 -1.18 -28.22 -20.36
N ASN A 276 -2.02 -27.38 -20.95
CA ASN A 276 -2.10 -27.15 -22.38
C ASN A 276 -2.23 -28.47 -23.13
N GLN A 277 -1.24 -28.88 -23.91
CA GLN A 277 -1.27 -30.12 -24.67
C GLN A 277 -0.47 -31.25 -24.03
N ALA A 278 0.26 -31.00 -22.96
CA ALA A 278 1.17 -31.98 -22.35
C ALA A 278 0.58 -32.54 -21.05
N SER A 279 0.73 -33.86 -20.86
CA SER A 279 0.33 -34.56 -19.64
C SER A 279 1.46 -34.49 -18.63
N PHE A 280 1.14 -34.01 -17.42
CA PHE A 280 2.07 -33.88 -16.28
C PHE A 280 1.62 -34.80 -15.15
N THR A 281 2.54 -35.51 -14.53
CA THR A 281 2.25 -36.29 -13.32
C THR A 281 2.31 -35.43 -12.08
N ILE A 282 1.25 -35.44 -11.28
CA ILE A 282 1.22 -34.73 -9.98
C ILE A 282 2.12 -35.47 -8.99
N ILE A 283 3.21 -34.82 -8.53
CA ILE A 283 4.20 -35.43 -7.63
C ILE A 283 4.14 -34.91 -6.21
N GLY A 284 3.50 -33.76 -5.97
CA GLY A 284 3.44 -33.20 -4.64
C GLY A 284 2.46 -32.05 -4.48
N VAL A 285 2.23 -31.68 -3.22
CA VAL A 285 1.41 -30.55 -2.81
C VAL A 285 2.19 -29.68 -1.82
N THR A 286 2.21 -28.36 -2.04
CA THR A 286 2.88 -27.41 -1.14
C THR A 286 2.11 -27.20 0.16
N PRO A 287 2.76 -26.71 1.24
CA PRO A 287 2.09 -26.39 2.49
C PRO A 287 1.05 -25.24 2.32
N PRO A 288 -0.01 -25.18 3.15
CA PRO A 288 -1.06 -24.16 3.06
C PRO A 288 -0.57 -22.70 3.11
N ALA A 289 0.50 -22.47 3.86
CA ALA A 289 1.05 -21.13 4.04
C ALA A 289 1.87 -20.65 2.83
N PHE A 290 2.38 -21.56 1.99
CA PHE A 290 3.28 -21.24 0.88
C PHE A 290 2.50 -21.01 -0.42
N ASN A 291 2.58 -19.78 -0.95
CA ASN A 291 1.88 -19.35 -2.16
C ASN A 291 2.84 -18.91 -3.29
N GLY A 292 4.04 -19.51 -3.34
CA GLY A 292 5.07 -19.17 -4.34
C GLY A 292 5.93 -17.97 -3.95
N THR A 293 6.86 -17.60 -4.83
CA THR A 293 7.79 -16.48 -4.68
C THR A 293 7.47 -15.30 -5.58
N LEU A 294 6.49 -15.45 -6.46
CA LEU A 294 6.02 -14.41 -7.36
C LEU A 294 5.36 -13.25 -6.61
N GLN A 295 4.99 -12.24 -7.33
CA GLN A 295 4.26 -11.09 -6.79
C GLN A 295 2.94 -11.52 -6.14
N VAL A 296 2.45 -10.74 -5.20
CA VAL A 296 1.29 -11.08 -4.37
C VAL A 296 0.01 -11.31 -5.20
N ASP A 297 -0.10 -10.69 -6.38
CA ASP A 297 -1.21 -10.86 -7.34
C ASP A 297 -1.03 -12.01 -8.33
N GLN A 298 0.15 -12.64 -8.34
CA GLN A 298 0.54 -13.69 -9.29
C GLN A 298 0.75 -15.04 -8.59
N ARG A 299 -0.09 -15.36 -7.62
CA ARG A 299 0.00 -16.65 -6.93
C ARG A 299 -0.20 -17.78 -7.91
N PRO A 300 0.76 -18.69 -8.05
CA PRO A 300 0.60 -19.85 -8.90
C PRO A 300 -0.40 -20.84 -8.29
N ASP A 301 -1.07 -21.57 -9.15
CA ASP A 301 -1.85 -22.77 -8.82
C ASP A 301 -0.97 -24.02 -8.87
N VAL A 302 -0.01 -23.99 -9.81
CA VAL A 302 0.91 -25.09 -10.05
C VAL A 302 2.34 -24.57 -10.26
N THR A 303 3.30 -25.44 -9.97
CA THR A 303 4.71 -25.23 -10.34
C THR A 303 5.18 -26.37 -11.23
N VAL A 304 5.96 -26.03 -12.26
CA VAL A 304 6.52 -26.96 -13.26
C VAL A 304 8.01 -26.70 -13.46
N PRO A 305 8.82 -27.72 -13.79
CA PRO A 305 10.24 -27.49 -14.10
C PRO A 305 10.42 -26.61 -15.35
N LEU A 306 11.44 -25.74 -15.33
CA LEU A 306 11.77 -24.84 -16.46
C LEU A 306 12.10 -25.62 -17.74
N ALA A 307 12.62 -26.84 -17.63
CA ALA A 307 12.89 -27.69 -18.78
C ALA A 307 11.66 -27.97 -19.66
N PHE A 308 10.44 -27.88 -19.09
CA PHE A 308 9.20 -28.11 -19.81
C PHE A 308 8.51 -26.83 -20.31
N GLU A 309 9.14 -25.66 -20.15
CA GLU A 309 8.62 -24.40 -20.70
C GLU A 309 8.26 -24.52 -22.19
N PRO A 310 9.07 -25.17 -23.06
CA PRO A 310 8.72 -25.32 -24.48
C PRO A 310 7.45 -26.10 -24.75
N LEU A 311 7.14 -27.09 -23.91
CA LEU A 311 5.92 -27.90 -24.03
C LEU A 311 4.66 -27.11 -23.65
N LEU A 312 4.82 -26.17 -22.70
CA LEU A 312 3.70 -25.42 -22.14
C LEU A 312 3.36 -24.16 -22.93
N LEU A 313 4.37 -23.43 -23.36
CA LEU A 313 4.15 -22.11 -23.93
C LEU A 313 4.15 -22.09 -25.45
N GLY A 314 4.62 -23.16 -26.12
CA GLY A 314 4.79 -23.22 -27.57
C GLY A 314 5.43 -21.92 -28.10
N ASP A 315 6.33 -21.97 -29.02
CA ASP A 315 6.88 -20.73 -29.51
C ASP A 315 6.30 -20.34 -30.85
N ARG A 316 5.81 -19.09 -30.95
CA ARG A 316 5.41 -18.48 -32.22
C ARG A 316 6.54 -18.41 -33.25
N THR A 317 7.81 -18.46 -32.78
CA THR A 317 9.01 -18.43 -33.62
C THR A 317 9.67 -19.80 -33.77
N GLY A 318 9.06 -20.88 -33.25
CA GLY A 318 9.61 -22.22 -33.27
C GLY A 318 10.79 -22.46 -32.31
N MET A 319 11.13 -21.49 -31.49
CA MET A 319 12.22 -21.58 -30.49
C MET A 319 11.70 -21.40 -29.09
N ALA A 320 12.04 -22.28 -28.17
CA ALA A 320 11.75 -22.13 -26.76
C ALA A 320 12.40 -20.84 -26.20
N LYS A 321 11.79 -20.22 -25.19
CA LYS A 321 12.38 -19.00 -24.56
C LYS A 321 13.80 -19.24 -24.05
N LYS A 322 14.08 -20.43 -23.51
CA LYS A 322 15.42 -20.83 -23.07
C LYS A 322 16.45 -20.85 -24.19
N ASP A 323 16.04 -21.14 -25.44
CA ASP A 323 16.89 -21.24 -26.60
C ASP A 323 17.05 -19.89 -27.33
N ARG A 324 16.41 -18.82 -26.83
CA ARG A 324 16.56 -17.44 -27.32
C ARG A 324 17.61 -16.68 -26.50
N PRO A 325 18.81 -16.53 -26.99
CA PRO A 325 19.92 -15.95 -26.25
C PRO A 325 19.71 -14.47 -25.88
N SER A 326 18.81 -13.77 -26.59
CA SER A 326 18.52 -12.35 -26.34
C SER A 326 17.31 -12.10 -25.44
N LEU A 327 16.54 -13.12 -25.03
CA LEU A 327 15.31 -12.95 -24.27
C LEU A 327 15.56 -12.93 -22.75
N TRP A 328 15.16 -11.85 -22.09
CA TRP A 328 15.22 -11.64 -20.64
C TRP A 328 13.86 -11.95 -20.01
N TRP A 329 13.76 -13.02 -19.17
CA TRP A 329 12.46 -13.49 -18.66
C TRP A 329 12.49 -14.24 -17.32
N LEU A 330 13.67 -14.62 -16.83
CA LEU A 330 13.85 -15.36 -15.58
C LEU A 330 14.11 -14.43 -14.41
N ASN A 331 13.53 -14.72 -13.26
CA ASN A 331 13.89 -14.10 -11.99
C ASN A 331 14.90 -15.01 -11.27
N LEU A 332 15.89 -14.40 -10.61
CA LEU A 332 16.95 -15.13 -9.93
C LEU A 332 16.92 -14.88 -8.43
N MET A 333 17.00 -15.93 -7.68
CA MET A 333 17.16 -15.90 -6.23
C MET A 333 18.30 -16.81 -5.78
N GLY A 334 18.86 -16.50 -4.59
CA GLY A 334 19.82 -17.35 -3.92
C GLY A 334 19.56 -17.40 -2.43
N ARG A 335 20.22 -18.34 -1.75
CA ARG A 335 20.27 -18.43 -0.30
C ARG A 335 21.68 -18.14 0.18
N LEU A 336 21.83 -17.20 1.08
CA LEU A 336 23.11 -16.86 1.71
C LEU A 336 23.54 -17.97 2.70
N LYS A 337 24.84 -18.25 2.73
CA LYS A 337 25.45 -19.01 3.83
C LYS A 337 25.39 -18.24 5.14
N PRO A 338 25.43 -18.90 6.30
CA PRO A 338 25.51 -18.22 7.59
C PRO A 338 26.66 -17.23 7.64
N GLY A 339 26.34 -15.95 7.94
CA GLY A 339 27.35 -14.87 8.03
C GLY A 339 27.72 -14.19 6.72
N ALA A 340 27.23 -14.66 5.57
CA ALA A 340 27.44 -13.99 4.28
C ALA A 340 26.50 -12.78 4.11
N THR A 341 26.95 -11.75 3.38
CA THR A 341 26.19 -10.52 3.14
C THR A 341 25.66 -10.45 1.70
N LEU A 342 24.70 -9.54 1.48
CA LEU A 342 24.15 -9.27 0.14
C LEU A 342 25.21 -8.74 -0.82
N GLU A 343 26.12 -7.91 -0.32
CA GLU A 343 27.22 -7.33 -1.09
C GLU A 343 28.19 -8.41 -1.56
N GLN A 344 28.54 -9.35 -0.67
CA GLN A 344 29.41 -10.47 -1.03
C GLN A 344 28.79 -11.35 -2.13
N ALA A 345 27.46 -11.60 -2.04
CA ALA A 345 26.76 -12.34 -3.09
C ALA A 345 26.77 -11.60 -4.42
N ARG A 346 26.54 -10.29 -4.41
CA ARG A 346 26.61 -9.44 -5.60
C ARG A 346 28.02 -9.49 -6.20
N ASP A 347 29.03 -9.18 -5.42
CA ASP A 347 30.40 -9.01 -5.91
C ASP A 347 30.98 -10.32 -6.47
N SER A 348 30.56 -11.47 -5.92
CA SER A 348 30.98 -12.79 -6.42
C SER A 348 30.39 -13.13 -7.80
N LEU A 349 29.25 -12.56 -8.18
CA LEU A 349 28.54 -12.86 -9.43
C LEU A 349 28.62 -11.73 -10.47
N ASN A 350 28.93 -10.49 -10.05
CA ASN A 350 28.83 -9.31 -10.91
C ASN A 350 29.69 -9.41 -12.17
N GLY A 351 30.92 -9.86 -12.08
CA GLY A 351 31.81 -9.97 -13.26
C GLY A 351 31.28 -10.96 -14.30
N THR A 352 30.75 -12.11 -13.87
CA THR A 352 30.16 -13.11 -14.78
C THR A 352 28.88 -12.55 -15.41
N PHE A 353 28.06 -11.83 -14.62
CA PHE A 353 26.85 -11.19 -15.13
C PHE A 353 27.16 -10.13 -16.20
N GLU A 354 28.08 -9.21 -15.91
CA GLU A 354 28.49 -8.15 -16.79
C GLU A 354 28.99 -8.70 -18.15
N ALA A 355 29.88 -9.68 -18.09
CA ALA A 355 30.40 -10.35 -19.28
C ALA A 355 29.28 -11.01 -20.11
N SER A 356 28.37 -11.73 -19.44
CA SER A 356 27.24 -12.38 -20.10
C SER A 356 26.22 -11.36 -20.69
N ALA A 357 25.98 -10.25 -20.01
CA ALA A 357 25.04 -9.24 -20.49
C ALA A 357 25.56 -8.47 -21.69
N LEU A 358 26.86 -8.16 -21.71
CA LEU A 358 27.52 -7.45 -22.82
C LEU A 358 27.67 -8.32 -24.08
N GLU A 359 27.82 -9.65 -23.95
CA GLU A 359 27.93 -10.60 -25.06
C GLU A 359 26.76 -10.53 -26.05
N VAL A 360 25.55 -10.22 -25.58
CA VAL A 360 24.31 -10.22 -26.37
C VAL A 360 23.77 -8.82 -26.63
N MET A 361 24.56 -7.81 -26.31
CA MET A 361 24.17 -6.46 -26.61
C MET A 361 24.08 -6.28 -28.13
N PRO A 362 22.98 -5.71 -28.65
CA PRO A 362 22.89 -5.43 -30.08
C PRO A 362 24.07 -4.62 -30.55
N PRO A 363 24.65 -4.93 -31.74
CA PRO A 363 25.77 -4.18 -32.27
C PRO A 363 25.43 -2.70 -32.38
N PRO A 364 26.42 -1.79 -32.20
CA PRO A 364 26.18 -0.38 -32.41
C PRO A 364 25.70 -0.15 -33.83
N ARG A 365 24.74 0.74 -34.02
CA ARG A 365 24.26 1.11 -35.36
C ARG A 365 25.39 1.68 -36.18
N LYS A 366 25.50 1.26 -37.46
CA LYS A 366 26.62 1.52 -38.32
C LYS A 366 27.02 3.01 -38.51
N ASP A 367 26.08 3.93 -38.30
CA ASP A 367 26.28 5.39 -38.47
C ASP A 367 26.37 6.18 -37.14
N SER A 368 26.21 5.53 -36.01
CA SER A 368 26.66 6.10 -34.74
C SER A 368 28.10 5.70 -34.56
N GLU A 369 29.00 6.66 -34.25
CA GLU A 369 30.31 6.31 -33.68
C GLU A 369 30.11 5.15 -32.72
N PRO A 370 30.97 4.10 -32.74
CA PRO A 370 30.82 3.01 -31.77
C PRO A 370 30.78 3.68 -30.42
N ALA A 371 29.58 3.84 -29.89
CA ALA A 371 29.40 4.40 -28.57
C ALA A 371 30.12 3.40 -27.66
N GLN A 372 31.39 3.70 -27.37
CA GLN A 372 32.05 3.06 -26.24
C GLN A 372 31.15 3.36 -25.07
N ILE A 373 30.33 2.36 -24.66
CA ILE A 373 29.55 2.51 -23.45
C ILE A 373 30.58 2.75 -22.36
N ASP A 374 30.46 3.88 -21.69
CA ASP A 374 31.31 4.19 -20.55
C ASP A 374 31.20 3.01 -19.56
N PRO A 375 32.26 2.48 -18.99
CA PRO A 375 32.21 1.41 -18.00
C PRO A 375 31.23 1.69 -16.83
N LYS A 376 30.96 2.96 -16.52
CA LYS A 376 29.93 3.35 -15.52
C LYS A 376 28.49 3.01 -15.94
N ASP A 377 28.24 2.87 -17.24
CA ASP A 377 26.95 2.55 -17.83
C ASP A 377 26.77 1.04 -18.08
N TYR A 378 27.79 0.23 -17.77
CA TYR A 378 27.70 -1.22 -17.88
C TYR A 378 26.63 -1.80 -16.95
N PRO A 379 25.96 -2.89 -17.37
CA PRO A 379 25.01 -3.56 -16.53
C PRO A 379 25.70 -4.18 -15.32
N HIS A 380 25.23 -3.87 -14.12
CA HIS A 380 25.76 -4.41 -12.88
C HIS A 380 24.63 -4.98 -12.02
N LEU A 381 24.98 -6.03 -11.25
CA LEU A 381 24.03 -6.65 -10.33
C LEU A 381 23.70 -5.73 -9.15
N VAL A 382 22.44 -5.76 -8.77
CA VAL A 382 21.93 -5.19 -7.52
C VAL A 382 21.26 -6.31 -6.74
N THR A 383 21.60 -6.42 -5.46
CA THR A 383 21.03 -7.43 -4.57
C THR A 383 20.08 -6.82 -3.56
N GLN A 384 18.97 -7.49 -3.32
CA GLN A 384 17.96 -7.10 -2.33
C GLN A 384 17.59 -8.31 -1.47
N SER A 385 17.01 -8.02 -0.28
CA SER A 385 16.50 -9.10 0.56
C SER A 385 15.35 -9.81 -0.13
N GLY A 386 15.52 -11.10 -0.40
CA GLY A 386 14.50 -11.99 -0.95
C GLY A 386 13.47 -12.47 0.08
N SER A 387 13.60 -12.05 1.35
CA SER A 387 12.76 -12.51 2.46
C SER A 387 11.25 -12.35 2.24
N ARG A 388 10.85 -11.50 1.30
CA ARG A 388 9.44 -11.16 1.00
C ARG A 388 9.01 -11.62 -0.40
N GLY A 389 9.83 -12.36 -1.13
CA GLY A 389 9.63 -12.68 -2.55
C GLY A 389 9.89 -11.49 -3.45
N MET A 390 9.31 -11.48 -4.65
CA MET A 390 9.45 -10.38 -5.60
C MET A 390 8.88 -9.06 -5.06
N MET A 391 9.62 -7.97 -5.30
CA MET A 391 9.38 -6.67 -4.65
C MET A 391 8.77 -5.61 -5.59
N GLU A 392 8.57 -5.90 -6.86
CA GLU A 392 8.25 -4.90 -7.89
C GLU A 392 6.92 -4.19 -7.63
N ILE A 393 5.84 -4.92 -7.44
CA ILE A 393 4.53 -4.34 -7.05
C ILE A 393 4.63 -3.58 -5.74
N ARG A 394 5.42 -4.08 -4.79
CA ARG A 394 5.62 -3.38 -3.51
C ARG A 394 6.31 -2.04 -3.69
N LYS A 395 7.28 -1.93 -4.60
CA LYS A 395 7.94 -0.64 -4.93
C LYS A 395 6.95 0.33 -5.56
N VAL A 396 6.13 -0.14 -6.51
CA VAL A 396 5.12 0.68 -7.19
C VAL A 396 4.06 1.20 -6.22
N TYR A 397 3.55 0.34 -5.34
CA TYR A 397 2.49 0.73 -4.41
C TYR A 397 2.99 1.31 -3.08
N SER A 398 4.28 1.23 -2.76
CA SER A 398 4.82 1.72 -1.49
C SER A 398 4.54 3.20 -1.26
N ALA A 399 4.78 4.04 -2.25
CA ALA A 399 4.53 5.48 -2.17
C ALA A 399 3.05 5.78 -1.89
N THR A 400 2.16 5.07 -2.56
CA THR A 400 0.71 5.17 -2.35
C THR A 400 0.29 4.74 -0.95
N ILE A 401 0.77 3.58 -0.49
CA ILE A 401 0.47 3.05 0.84
C ILE A 401 1.00 3.99 1.92
N TYR A 402 2.22 4.52 1.79
CA TYR A 402 2.76 5.52 2.72
C TYR A 402 1.97 6.84 2.68
N GLY A 403 1.54 7.28 1.51
CA GLY A 403 0.66 8.45 1.36
C GLY A 403 -0.67 8.27 2.11
N LEU A 404 -1.32 7.13 1.94
CA LEU A 404 -2.54 6.77 2.67
C LEU A 404 -2.29 6.67 4.18
N PHE A 405 -1.16 6.10 4.59
CA PHE A 405 -0.80 5.98 6.00
C PHE A 405 -0.59 7.36 6.63
N MET A 406 0.02 8.30 5.91
CA MET A 406 0.15 9.70 6.33
C MET A 406 -1.23 10.36 6.51
N ILE A 407 -2.15 10.17 5.57
CA ILE A 407 -3.51 10.71 5.63
C ILE A 407 -4.26 10.20 6.86
N VAL A 408 -4.21 8.89 7.11
CA VAL A 408 -4.87 8.28 8.27
C VAL A 408 -4.20 8.70 9.58
N GLY A 409 -2.88 8.88 9.59
CA GLY A 409 -2.13 9.49 10.69
C GLY A 409 -2.61 10.91 11.01
N VAL A 410 -2.86 11.71 9.98
CA VAL A 410 -3.42 13.06 10.13
C VAL A 410 -4.85 13.01 10.71
N VAL A 411 -5.69 12.06 10.29
CA VAL A 411 -7.03 11.85 10.88
C VAL A 411 -6.92 11.48 12.37
N LEU A 412 -5.94 10.65 12.73
CA LEU A 412 -5.66 10.34 14.14
C LEU A 412 -5.25 11.58 14.93
N LEU A 413 -4.41 12.46 14.36
CA LEU A 413 -4.05 13.73 15.01
C LEU A 413 -5.27 14.63 15.24
N ILE A 414 -6.22 14.65 14.29
CA ILE A 414 -7.50 15.36 14.45
C ILE A 414 -8.31 14.77 15.62
N ALA A 415 -8.43 13.43 15.68
CA ALA A 415 -9.11 12.74 16.78
C ALA A 415 -8.45 13.03 18.14
N CYS A 416 -7.12 13.03 18.17
CA CYS A 416 -6.32 13.36 19.34
C CYS A 416 -6.51 14.80 19.79
N ALA A 417 -6.54 15.76 18.86
CA ALA A 417 -6.81 17.17 19.15
C ALA A 417 -8.22 17.35 19.77
N ASN A 418 -9.21 16.58 19.32
CA ASN A 418 -10.54 16.55 19.93
C ASN A 418 -10.49 16.11 21.39
N VAL A 419 -9.84 14.99 21.65
CA VAL A 419 -9.70 14.47 23.02
C VAL A 419 -8.91 15.43 23.91
N ALA A 420 -7.81 16.00 23.39
CA ALA A 420 -7.05 17.04 24.10
C ALA A 420 -7.92 18.25 24.45
N ASN A 421 -8.73 18.75 23.52
CA ASN A 421 -9.66 19.85 23.76
C ASN A 421 -10.72 19.50 24.82
N LEU A 422 -11.26 18.28 24.75
CA LEU A 422 -12.23 17.80 25.73
C LEU A 422 -11.60 17.61 27.12
N LEU A 423 -10.36 17.13 27.21
CA LEU A 423 -9.62 16.99 28.48
C LEU A 423 -9.25 18.34 29.06
N LEU A 424 -8.82 19.31 28.23
CA LEU A 424 -8.55 20.69 28.66
C LEU A 424 -9.82 21.35 29.23
N ALA A 425 -10.95 21.16 28.55
CA ALA A 425 -12.24 21.65 29.02
C ALA A 425 -12.61 21.06 30.38
N ARG A 426 -12.39 19.76 30.58
CA ARG A 426 -12.65 19.07 31.84
C ARG A 426 -11.71 19.47 32.96
N ALA A 427 -10.41 19.65 32.63
CA ALA A 427 -9.40 20.09 33.61
C ALA A 427 -9.72 21.46 34.20
N THR A 428 -10.23 22.39 33.38
CA THR A 428 -10.63 23.72 33.89
C THR A 428 -11.88 23.69 34.78
N LEU A 429 -12.86 22.83 34.52
CA LEU A 429 -14.01 22.62 35.39
C LEU A 429 -13.62 22.04 36.77
N ARG A 430 -12.54 21.24 36.81
CA ARG A 430 -12.00 20.63 38.03
C ARG A 430 -10.90 21.50 38.68
N GLY A 431 -10.67 22.71 38.18
CA GLY A 431 -9.60 23.56 38.65
C GLY A 431 -9.66 23.84 40.16
N GLY A 432 -10.88 24.06 40.72
CA GLY A 432 -11.10 24.26 42.17
C GLY A 432 -10.75 23.01 42.99
N GLU A 433 -11.17 21.82 42.54
CA GLU A 433 -10.81 20.53 43.16
C GLU A 433 -9.29 20.28 43.16
N ILE A 434 -8.65 20.52 42.02
CA ILE A 434 -7.20 20.35 41.84
C ILE A 434 -6.45 21.33 42.73
N SER A 435 -6.88 22.62 42.79
CA SER A 435 -6.28 23.64 43.63
C SER A 435 -6.40 23.31 45.11
N LEU A 436 -7.59 22.82 45.55
CA LEU A 436 -7.79 22.37 46.93
C LEU A 436 -6.86 21.22 47.30
N ARG A 437 -6.73 20.20 46.41
CA ARG A 437 -5.80 19.09 46.65
C ARG A 437 -4.36 19.52 46.75
N LEU A 438 -3.91 20.48 45.90
CA LEU A 438 -2.59 21.04 45.94
C LEU A 438 -2.39 21.84 47.27
N ALA A 439 -3.39 22.58 47.72
CA ALA A 439 -3.36 23.36 48.99
C ALA A 439 -3.26 22.43 50.22
N VAL A 440 -3.88 21.25 50.18
CA VAL A 440 -3.81 20.22 51.23
C VAL A 440 -2.51 19.39 51.14
N GLY A 441 -1.60 19.67 50.15
CA GLY A 441 -0.26 19.11 50.06
C GLY A 441 -0.13 17.91 49.13
N ALA A 442 -1.08 17.69 48.20
CA ALA A 442 -0.93 16.67 47.17
C ALA A 442 0.22 17.03 46.19
N GLY A 443 1.15 16.09 45.96
CA GLY A 443 2.24 16.31 45.03
C GLY A 443 1.78 16.51 43.59
N ARG A 444 2.36 17.50 42.86
CA ARG A 444 2.02 17.75 41.43
C ARG A 444 2.17 16.50 40.57
N TRP A 445 3.24 15.70 40.76
CA TRP A 445 3.50 14.47 40.00
C TRP A 445 2.39 13.41 40.18
N ARG A 446 1.85 13.28 41.38
CA ARG A 446 0.73 12.37 41.67
C ARG A 446 -0.52 12.76 40.89
N LEU A 447 -0.83 14.05 40.79
CA LEU A 447 -1.98 14.55 40.03
C LEU A 447 -1.76 14.36 38.52
N ILE A 448 -0.53 14.61 38.01
CA ILE A 448 -0.17 14.35 36.62
C ILE A 448 -0.35 12.86 36.29
N ARG A 449 0.18 11.97 37.13
CA ARG A 449 0.05 10.51 36.95
C ARG A 449 -1.42 10.08 36.93
N GLN A 450 -2.24 10.57 37.84
CA GLN A 450 -3.67 10.27 37.87
C GLN A 450 -4.40 10.71 36.60
N LEU A 451 -4.14 11.94 36.10
CA LEU A 451 -4.74 12.45 34.87
C LEU A 451 -4.24 11.69 33.62
N LEU A 452 -2.96 11.28 33.59
CA LEU A 452 -2.39 10.44 32.55
C LEU A 452 -3.05 9.05 32.55
N THR A 453 -3.27 8.45 33.73
CA THR A 453 -3.96 7.16 33.85
C THR A 453 -5.39 7.25 33.29
N GLU A 454 -6.13 8.33 33.57
CA GLU A 454 -7.47 8.57 32.95
C GLU A 454 -7.36 8.63 31.42
N SER A 455 -6.35 9.29 30.86
CA SER A 455 -6.14 9.45 29.42
C SER A 455 -5.72 8.13 28.76
N ILE A 456 -4.86 7.34 29.40
CA ILE A 456 -4.42 6.02 28.91
C ILE A 456 -5.60 5.03 28.92
N LEU A 457 -6.44 5.05 29.95
CA LEU A 457 -7.67 4.24 30.01
C LEU A 457 -8.64 4.60 28.88
N LEU A 458 -8.84 5.90 28.61
CA LEU A 458 -9.65 6.35 27.47
C LEU A 458 -9.07 5.88 26.13
N ALA A 459 -7.76 5.99 25.95
CA ALA A 459 -7.06 5.57 24.73
C ALA A 459 -7.10 4.03 24.58
N GLY A 460 -6.95 3.28 25.66
CA GLY A 460 -7.09 1.83 25.68
C GLY A 460 -8.49 1.36 25.30
N LEU A 461 -9.54 1.99 25.86
CA LEU A 461 -10.93 1.72 25.44
C LEU A 461 -11.16 2.11 23.98
N GLY A 462 -10.63 3.27 23.54
CA GLY A 462 -10.66 3.69 22.14
C GLY A 462 -9.95 2.71 21.23
N GLY A 463 -8.79 2.19 21.64
CA GLY A 463 -8.04 1.16 20.92
C GLY A 463 -8.81 -0.16 20.83
N ALA A 464 -9.42 -0.63 21.92
CA ALA A 464 -10.22 -1.85 21.93
C ALA A 464 -11.43 -1.77 20.98
N VAL A 465 -12.17 -0.67 21.03
CA VAL A 465 -13.26 -0.41 20.08
C VAL A 465 -12.72 -0.18 18.66
N GLY A 466 -11.54 0.44 18.54
CA GLY A 466 -10.84 0.64 17.27
C GLY A 466 -10.46 -0.67 16.56
N VAL A 467 -10.06 -1.72 17.31
CA VAL A 467 -9.84 -3.07 16.76
C VAL A 467 -11.11 -3.64 16.15
N LEU A 468 -12.28 -3.44 16.78
CA LEU A 468 -13.58 -3.84 16.21
C LEU A 468 -13.88 -3.09 14.91
N PHE A 469 -13.63 -1.77 14.88
CA PHE A 469 -13.76 -1.00 13.63
C PHE A 469 -12.76 -1.41 12.55
N ALA A 470 -11.53 -1.78 12.92
CA ALA A 470 -10.54 -2.30 11.99
C ALA A 470 -10.98 -3.64 11.39
N PHE A 471 -11.63 -4.50 12.18
CA PHE A 471 -12.17 -5.77 11.68
C PHE A 471 -13.24 -5.58 10.61
N TRP A 472 -14.15 -4.63 10.76
CA TRP A 472 -15.12 -4.29 9.71
C TRP A 472 -14.48 -3.45 8.60
N GLY A 473 -13.57 -2.56 8.94
CA GLY A 473 -12.84 -1.70 7.99
C GLY A 473 -12.02 -2.48 6.97
N LYS A 474 -11.38 -3.59 7.38
CA LYS A 474 -10.65 -4.46 6.45
C LYS A 474 -11.58 -5.06 5.39
N SER A 475 -12.75 -5.54 5.79
CA SER A 475 -13.74 -6.10 4.86
C SER A 475 -14.28 -5.03 3.90
N ALA A 476 -14.50 -3.81 4.41
CA ALA A 476 -14.89 -2.67 3.59
C ALA A 476 -13.80 -2.26 2.60
N LEU A 477 -12.52 -2.24 3.02
CA LEU A 477 -11.38 -1.95 2.14
C LEU A 477 -11.26 -2.98 1.01
N VAL A 478 -11.38 -4.27 1.33
CA VAL A 478 -11.37 -5.34 0.32
C VAL A 478 -12.58 -5.22 -0.62
N ALA A 479 -13.77 -4.92 -0.11
CA ALA A 479 -14.96 -4.71 -0.93
C ALA A 479 -14.90 -3.43 -1.80
N MET A 480 -14.18 -2.41 -1.36
CA MET A 480 -13.95 -1.17 -2.12
C MET A 480 -12.86 -1.32 -3.19
N SER A 481 -11.95 -2.28 -3.03
CA SER A 481 -10.96 -2.64 -4.02
C SER A 481 -11.62 -3.57 -5.04
N ASP A 482 -11.69 -3.13 -6.29
CA ASP A 482 -12.17 -4.00 -7.38
C ASP A 482 -11.20 -5.18 -7.51
N ARG A 483 -11.71 -6.40 -7.65
CA ARG A 483 -10.91 -7.65 -7.66
C ARG A 483 -9.79 -7.67 -8.70
N ASN A 484 -9.93 -6.88 -9.77
CA ASN A 484 -8.95 -6.79 -10.85
C ASN A 484 -8.08 -5.51 -10.79
N SER A 485 -8.21 -4.68 -9.74
CA SER A 485 -7.54 -3.37 -9.69
C SER A 485 -6.05 -3.42 -9.35
N GLY A 486 -5.50 -4.59 -9.04
CA GLY A 486 -4.08 -4.76 -8.70
C GLY A 486 -3.62 -4.11 -7.38
N PHE A 487 -4.38 -3.19 -6.79
CA PHE A 487 -3.97 -2.47 -5.57
C PHE A 487 -4.06 -3.33 -4.30
N LEU A 488 -5.11 -4.11 -4.18
CA LEU A 488 -5.26 -5.16 -3.19
C LEU A 488 -5.67 -6.40 -3.96
N PRO A 489 -4.73 -7.26 -4.30
CA PRO A 489 -5.09 -8.56 -4.88
C PRO A 489 -6.15 -9.23 -4.01
N ALA A 490 -7.18 -9.80 -4.63
CA ALA A 490 -8.29 -10.46 -3.93
C ALA A 490 -7.81 -11.54 -2.92
N GLU A 491 -6.55 -11.88 -2.99
CA GLU A 491 -5.85 -12.90 -2.22
C GLU A 491 -5.09 -12.36 -1.01
N VAL A 492 -5.02 -11.03 -0.84
CA VAL A 492 -4.40 -10.43 0.37
C VAL A 492 -5.38 -10.57 1.53
N ASP A 493 -5.08 -11.45 2.47
CA ASP A 493 -5.80 -11.50 3.75
C ASP A 493 -5.14 -10.54 4.76
N PRO A 494 -5.72 -9.36 4.99
CA PRO A 494 -5.26 -8.44 6.02
C PRO A 494 -5.70 -8.96 7.40
N SER A 495 -5.10 -10.06 7.84
CA SER A 495 -5.42 -10.66 9.14
C SER A 495 -4.93 -9.78 10.30
N LEU A 496 -5.72 -9.74 11.37
CA LEU A 496 -5.34 -9.12 12.64
C LEU A 496 -4.36 -10.07 13.37
N ASN A 497 -3.08 -9.96 13.04
CA ASN A 497 -2.01 -10.72 13.68
C ASN A 497 -1.44 -9.97 14.90
N TRP A 498 -0.48 -10.59 15.58
CA TRP A 498 0.15 -10.00 16.78
C TRP A 498 0.87 -8.65 16.49
N ARG A 499 1.40 -8.44 15.26
CA ARG A 499 2.07 -7.19 14.85
C ARG A 499 1.05 -6.05 14.77
N VAL A 500 -0.12 -6.32 14.20
CA VAL A 500 -1.21 -5.36 14.11
C VAL A 500 -1.75 -5.00 15.51
N LEU A 501 -1.88 -5.99 16.40
CA LEU A 501 -2.29 -5.75 17.79
C LEU A 501 -1.23 -4.95 18.55
N ALA A 502 0.06 -5.29 18.42
CA ALA A 502 1.15 -4.54 19.03
C ALA A 502 1.21 -3.10 18.54
N PHE A 503 1.03 -2.87 17.23
CA PHE A 503 0.91 -1.53 16.65
C PHE A 503 -0.25 -0.76 17.27
N THR A 504 -1.43 -1.38 17.38
CA THR A 504 -2.63 -0.74 17.95
C THR A 504 -2.40 -0.36 19.42
N VAL A 505 -1.78 -1.24 20.21
CA VAL A 505 -1.42 -0.95 21.60
C VAL A 505 -0.41 0.21 21.67
N ALA A 506 0.62 0.20 20.83
CA ALA A 506 1.64 1.26 20.79
C ALA A 506 1.01 2.62 20.43
N VAL A 507 0.16 2.66 19.40
CA VAL A 507 -0.55 3.89 18.98
C VAL A 507 -1.49 4.38 20.08
N SER A 508 -2.23 3.48 20.74
CA SER A 508 -3.13 3.83 21.84
C SER A 508 -2.37 4.42 23.02
N LEU A 509 -1.26 3.79 23.43
CA LEU A 509 -0.40 4.29 24.52
C LEU A 509 0.21 5.64 24.18
N LEU A 510 0.79 5.75 22.97
CA LEU A 510 1.40 7.00 22.50
C LEU A 510 0.38 8.15 22.49
N THR A 511 -0.83 7.89 21.97
CA THR A 511 -1.94 8.84 21.93
C THR A 511 -2.36 9.25 23.35
N GLY A 512 -2.57 8.28 24.25
CA GLY A 512 -2.95 8.54 25.63
C GLY A 512 -1.92 9.38 26.39
N ILE A 513 -0.63 9.12 26.17
CA ILE A 513 0.49 9.86 26.80
C ILE A 513 0.62 11.26 26.22
N LEU A 514 0.78 11.39 24.88
CA LEU A 514 1.05 12.69 24.23
C LEU A 514 -0.07 13.71 24.49
N PHE A 515 -1.32 13.26 24.30
CA PHE A 515 -2.46 14.15 24.42
C PHE A 515 -3.05 14.24 25.84
N GLY A 516 -2.66 13.34 26.75
CA GLY A 516 -2.94 13.43 28.18
C GLY A 516 -1.97 14.31 28.95
N LEU A 517 -0.68 14.35 28.54
CA LEU A 517 0.38 15.03 29.26
C LEU A 517 0.19 16.55 29.26
N VAL A 518 -0.15 17.15 28.11
CA VAL A 518 -0.32 18.61 27.98
C VAL A 518 -1.45 19.17 28.87
N PRO A 519 -2.68 18.56 28.86
CA PRO A 519 -3.72 18.94 29.78
C PRO A 519 -3.36 18.73 31.25
N ALA A 520 -2.69 17.61 31.58
CA ALA A 520 -2.30 17.29 32.95
C ALA A 520 -1.25 18.29 33.51
N TRP A 521 -0.25 18.63 32.70
CA TRP A 521 0.74 19.62 33.07
C TRP A 521 0.11 21.01 33.32
N ARG A 522 -0.75 21.47 32.39
CA ARG A 522 -1.45 22.76 32.55
C ARG A 522 -2.39 22.80 33.73
N ALA A 523 -3.09 21.72 34.04
CA ALA A 523 -3.98 21.64 35.20
C ALA A 523 -3.25 21.78 36.54
N THR A 524 -1.97 21.36 36.58
CA THR A 524 -1.14 21.39 37.80
C THR A 524 -0.22 22.60 37.90
N SER A 525 -0.10 23.46 36.86
CA SER A 525 0.73 24.67 36.84
C SER A 525 0.00 25.93 37.32
N LEU A 526 -1.19 25.79 37.93
CA LEU A 526 -1.97 26.91 38.47
C LEU A 526 -1.28 27.52 39.70
N ASP A 527 -1.24 28.87 39.77
CA ASP A 527 -0.69 29.61 40.89
C ASP A 527 -1.71 29.66 42.04
N LEU A 528 -1.39 29.03 43.19
CA LEU A 528 -2.30 28.90 44.33
C LEU A 528 -2.80 30.25 44.85
N SER A 529 -1.94 31.31 44.80
CA SER A 529 -2.29 32.64 45.28
C SER A 529 -3.39 33.30 44.44
N THR A 530 -3.35 33.07 43.14
CA THR A 530 -4.35 33.57 42.19
C THR A 530 -5.63 32.75 42.19
N ALA A 531 -5.55 31.40 42.36
CA ALA A 531 -6.71 30.49 42.37
C ALA A 531 -7.60 30.69 43.59
N LEU A 532 -7.05 30.97 44.77
CA LEU A 532 -7.82 31.23 46.00
C LEU A 532 -8.44 32.64 46.06
N LYS A 533 -7.79 33.66 45.43
CA LYS A 533 -8.35 35.02 45.37
C LYS A 533 -9.37 35.27 44.27
N GLN A 534 -9.42 34.40 43.24
CA GLN A 534 -10.25 34.57 42.03
C GLN A 534 -11.47 33.69 41.95
N SER A 535 -11.95 33.10 43.08
CA SER A 535 -13.12 32.21 43.05
C SER A 535 -14.43 32.92 42.61
N LYS A 536 -14.49 34.25 42.53
CA LYS A 536 -15.70 35.02 42.18
C LYS A 536 -15.64 35.86 40.89
N ARG A 537 -14.51 35.91 40.16
CA ARG A 537 -14.39 36.78 38.96
C ARG A 537 -13.65 36.19 37.76
N HIS A 538 -13.76 34.89 37.51
CA HIS A 538 -13.16 34.32 36.28
C HIS A 538 -14.13 34.42 35.10
N THR A 539 -13.99 35.45 34.27
CA THR A 539 -14.33 35.41 32.85
C THR A 539 -13.40 34.42 32.16
N GLY A 540 -13.74 33.14 32.18
CA GLY A 540 -12.95 32.08 31.60
C GLY A 540 -12.76 32.26 30.08
N THR A 541 -11.58 32.75 29.71
CA THR A 541 -11.18 32.83 28.31
C THR A 541 -10.78 31.41 27.85
N VAL A 542 -11.47 30.87 26.84
CA VAL A 542 -11.03 29.64 26.17
C VAL A 542 -9.55 29.74 25.83
N SER A 543 -8.75 28.77 26.27
CA SER A 543 -7.30 28.75 26.11
C SER A 543 -6.89 29.04 24.65
N ARG A 544 -5.84 29.86 24.45
CA ARG A 544 -5.28 30.11 23.11
C ARG A 544 -4.92 28.81 22.40
N LEU A 545 -4.49 27.77 23.15
CA LEU A 545 -4.19 26.45 22.62
C LEU A 545 -5.43 25.75 22.03
N SER A 546 -6.58 25.73 22.76
CA SER A 546 -7.80 25.13 22.26
C SER A 546 -8.29 25.79 20.97
N LYS A 547 -8.16 27.11 20.86
CA LYS A 547 -8.49 27.85 19.64
C LYS A 547 -7.53 27.46 18.49
N GLY A 548 -6.23 27.39 18.77
CA GLY A 548 -5.21 26.99 17.81
C GLY A 548 -5.43 25.56 17.30
N LEU A 549 -5.76 24.61 18.19
CA LEU A 549 -6.08 23.24 17.80
C LEU A 549 -7.31 23.16 16.89
N VAL A 550 -8.38 23.94 17.16
CA VAL A 550 -9.55 23.98 16.26
C VAL A 550 -9.19 24.57 14.90
N VAL A 551 -8.42 25.66 14.85
CA VAL A 551 -7.97 26.25 13.57
C VAL A 551 -7.12 25.27 12.78
N ALA A 552 -6.15 24.61 13.41
CA ALA A 552 -5.31 23.60 12.76
C ALA A 552 -6.13 22.41 12.25
N GLN A 553 -7.07 21.94 13.06
CA GLN A 553 -7.96 20.83 12.69
C GLN A 553 -8.85 21.18 11.47
N VAL A 554 -9.44 22.37 11.43
CA VAL A 554 -10.24 22.87 10.30
C VAL A 554 -9.36 23.00 9.05
N ALA A 555 -8.15 23.56 9.18
CA ALA A 555 -7.21 23.70 8.08
C ALA A 555 -6.81 22.36 7.47
N VAL A 556 -6.48 21.38 8.32
CA VAL A 556 -6.09 20.04 7.89
C VAL A 556 -7.28 19.30 7.27
N SER A 557 -8.48 19.41 7.87
CA SER A 557 -9.71 18.83 7.30
C SER A 557 -10.02 19.41 5.92
N LEU A 558 -9.79 20.72 5.74
CA LEU A 558 -9.94 21.38 4.43
C LEU A 558 -8.98 20.77 3.40
N LEU A 559 -7.70 20.58 3.74
CA LEU A 559 -6.70 20.01 2.84
C LEU A 559 -7.07 18.59 2.41
N LEU A 560 -7.51 17.73 3.35
CA LEU A 560 -7.95 16.38 3.04
C LEU A 560 -9.18 16.36 2.11
N LEU A 561 -10.16 17.23 2.37
CA LEU A 561 -11.35 17.34 1.53
C LEU A 561 -11.04 17.90 0.15
N ILE A 562 -10.11 18.87 0.04
CA ILE A 562 -9.64 19.38 -1.26
C ILE A 562 -8.98 18.24 -2.05
N GLY A 563 -8.11 17.44 -1.43
CA GLY A 563 -7.54 16.27 -2.06
C GLY A 563 -8.61 15.33 -2.60
N ALA A 564 -9.62 15.00 -1.78
CA ALA A 564 -10.76 14.19 -2.21
C ALA A 564 -11.51 14.81 -3.40
N GLY A 565 -11.79 16.11 -3.35
CA GLY A 565 -12.48 16.84 -4.42
C GLY A 565 -11.71 16.84 -5.74
N LEU A 566 -10.39 17.01 -5.69
CA LEU A 566 -9.52 16.96 -6.87
C LEU A 566 -9.54 15.57 -7.52
N PHE A 567 -9.48 14.49 -6.74
CA PHE A 567 -9.56 13.11 -7.25
C PHE A 567 -10.95 12.78 -7.81
N ILE A 568 -12.03 13.22 -7.16
CA ILE A 568 -13.39 13.07 -7.70
C ILE A 568 -13.51 13.77 -9.05
N ARG A 569 -12.94 14.98 -9.18
CA ARG A 569 -12.98 15.73 -10.42
C ARG A 569 -12.11 15.09 -11.51
N THR A 570 -10.92 14.62 -11.17
CA THR A 570 -10.08 13.80 -12.06
C THR A 570 -10.84 12.58 -12.58
N MET A 571 -11.50 11.84 -11.70
CA MET A 571 -12.33 10.69 -12.07
C MET A 571 -13.46 11.07 -13.04
N TYR A 572 -14.15 12.17 -12.75
CA TYR A 572 -15.23 12.67 -13.60
C TYR A 572 -14.71 13.07 -14.99
N ASN A 573 -13.55 13.72 -15.08
CA ASN A 573 -12.94 14.09 -16.34
C ASN A 573 -12.52 12.84 -17.14
N LEU A 574 -11.87 11.86 -16.49
CA LEU A 574 -11.43 10.62 -17.13
C LEU A 574 -12.61 9.79 -17.68
N GLN A 575 -13.73 9.73 -16.96
CA GLN A 575 -14.94 9.05 -17.43
C GLN A 575 -15.58 9.69 -18.66
N ARG A 576 -15.26 10.96 -18.95
CA ARG A 576 -15.79 11.72 -20.08
C ARG A 576 -14.81 11.85 -21.25
N VAL A 577 -13.63 11.27 -21.14
CA VAL A 577 -12.67 11.26 -22.24
C VAL A 577 -13.29 10.57 -23.45
N ASN A 578 -13.20 11.21 -24.58
CA ASN A 578 -13.55 10.56 -25.84
C ASN A 578 -12.49 9.51 -26.17
N LEU A 579 -12.90 8.24 -26.18
CA LEU A 579 -12.00 7.12 -26.45
C LEU A 579 -11.68 6.96 -27.93
N GLY A 580 -12.42 7.64 -28.84
CA GLY A 580 -12.28 7.50 -30.26
C GLY A 580 -12.99 6.26 -30.86
N PHE A 581 -13.67 5.47 -30.02
CA PHE A 581 -14.49 4.32 -30.42
C PHE A 581 -15.70 4.16 -29.48
N ASN A 582 -16.71 3.42 -29.92
CA ASN A 582 -17.90 3.20 -29.11
C ASN A 582 -17.71 1.97 -28.20
N GLN A 583 -17.73 2.21 -26.87
CA GLN A 583 -17.59 1.18 -25.85
C GLN A 583 -18.91 0.50 -25.45
N GLU A 584 -20.08 1.06 -25.83
CA GLU A 584 -21.37 0.50 -25.43
C GLU A 584 -21.71 -0.78 -26.17
N ASN A 585 -22.40 -1.69 -25.50
CA ASN A 585 -22.85 -2.96 -26.09
C ASN A 585 -21.74 -3.77 -26.78
N LEU A 586 -20.54 -3.79 -26.20
CA LEU A 586 -19.40 -4.52 -26.73
C LEU A 586 -18.90 -5.53 -25.68
N LEU A 587 -18.99 -6.82 -26.02
CA LEU A 587 -18.47 -7.93 -25.22
C LEU A 587 -17.06 -8.27 -25.69
N LEU A 588 -16.11 -8.29 -24.76
CA LEU A 588 -14.75 -8.76 -25.00
C LEU A 588 -14.57 -10.17 -24.46
N LEU A 589 -13.77 -10.98 -25.15
CA LEU A 589 -13.30 -12.28 -24.70
C LEU A 589 -11.95 -12.63 -25.33
N GLY A 590 -11.11 -13.34 -24.58
CA GLY A 590 -9.83 -13.86 -25.06
C GLY A 590 -9.91 -15.33 -25.42
N LEU A 591 -9.20 -15.71 -26.47
CA LEU A 591 -9.02 -17.11 -26.88
C LEU A 591 -7.55 -17.35 -27.23
N GLN A 592 -7.03 -18.51 -26.82
CA GLN A 592 -5.66 -18.93 -27.08
C GLN A 592 -5.65 -20.31 -27.76
N PRO A 593 -6.12 -20.46 -29.02
CA PRO A 593 -6.22 -21.76 -29.69
C PRO A 593 -4.86 -22.44 -29.88
N GLU A 594 -3.75 -21.68 -29.92
CA GLU A 594 -2.40 -22.24 -29.98
C GLU A 594 -2.11 -23.19 -28.80
N GLN A 595 -2.60 -22.85 -27.60
CA GLN A 595 -2.49 -23.75 -26.43
C GLN A 595 -3.31 -25.02 -26.59
N GLY A 596 -4.36 -25.00 -27.44
CA GLY A 596 -5.15 -26.16 -27.89
C GLY A 596 -4.55 -26.91 -29.07
N GLY A 597 -3.36 -26.52 -29.56
CA GLY A 597 -2.69 -27.20 -30.67
C GLY A 597 -3.05 -26.73 -32.07
N TYR A 598 -3.77 -25.61 -32.16
CA TYR A 598 -4.07 -25.01 -33.46
C TYR A 598 -2.88 -24.21 -33.95
N LYS A 599 -2.33 -24.57 -35.11
CA LYS A 599 -1.17 -23.88 -35.72
C LYS A 599 -1.45 -23.60 -37.19
N GLU A 600 -0.78 -22.61 -37.74
CA GLU A 600 -0.79 -22.27 -39.16
C GLU A 600 -2.20 -22.26 -39.78
N GLU A 601 -2.40 -22.99 -40.85
CA GLU A 601 -3.65 -23.02 -41.61
C GLU A 601 -4.86 -23.54 -40.77
N ARG A 602 -4.62 -24.47 -39.86
CA ARG A 602 -5.66 -24.97 -38.93
C ARG A 602 -6.14 -23.90 -37.97
N LEU A 603 -5.25 -23.01 -37.56
CA LEU A 603 -5.60 -21.87 -36.70
C LEU A 603 -6.46 -20.83 -37.45
N VAL A 604 -6.08 -20.55 -38.70
CA VAL A 604 -6.87 -19.68 -39.58
C VAL A 604 -8.27 -20.24 -39.82
N GLN A 605 -8.37 -21.53 -40.13
CA GLN A 605 -9.68 -22.20 -40.32
C GLN A 605 -10.53 -22.18 -39.04
N PHE A 606 -9.94 -22.43 -37.89
CA PHE A 606 -10.63 -22.32 -36.60
C PHE A 606 -11.23 -20.91 -36.36
N TYR A 607 -10.45 -19.86 -36.59
CA TYR A 607 -10.96 -18.49 -36.42
C TYR A 607 -12.05 -18.17 -37.44
N GLN A 608 -11.94 -18.59 -38.70
CA GLN A 608 -12.98 -18.40 -39.69
C GLN A 608 -14.30 -19.07 -39.30
N GLN A 609 -14.25 -20.34 -38.89
CA GLN A 609 -15.45 -21.08 -38.43
C GLN A 609 -16.05 -20.45 -37.16
N LEU A 610 -15.21 -19.97 -36.25
CA LEU A 610 -15.70 -19.32 -35.04
C LEU A 610 -16.42 -18.00 -35.40
N PHE A 611 -15.88 -17.20 -36.32
CA PHE A 611 -16.55 -15.96 -36.77
C PHE A 611 -17.90 -16.26 -37.44
N GLU A 612 -17.98 -17.27 -38.28
CA GLU A 612 -19.25 -17.67 -38.89
C GLU A 612 -20.31 -17.99 -37.85
N ARG A 613 -19.94 -18.71 -36.79
CA ARG A 613 -20.87 -19.02 -35.68
C ARG A 613 -21.21 -17.79 -34.83
N LEU A 614 -20.24 -16.91 -34.53
CA LEU A 614 -20.46 -15.73 -33.72
C LEU A 614 -21.29 -14.67 -34.48
N ASP A 615 -21.00 -14.41 -35.74
CA ASP A 615 -21.76 -13.47 -36.57
C ASP A 615 -23.22 -13.90 -36.77
N ASN A 616 -23.50 -15.21 -36.80
CA ASN A 616 -24.85 -15.76 -36.91
C ASN A 616 -25.53 -15.96 -35.54
N MET A 617 -24.89 -15.65 -34.43
CA MET A 617 -25.46 -15.85 -33.09
C MET A 617 -26.57 -14.83 -32.81
N PRO A 618 -27.77 -15.27 -32.35
CA PRO A 618 -28.84 -14.38 -31.99
C PRO A 618 -28.39 -13.34 -30.93
N GLY A 619 -28.59 -12.04 -31.21
CA GLY A 619 -28.18 -10.97 -30.32
C GLY A 619 -26.80 -10.38 -30.62
N VAL A 620 -25.99 -10.96 -31.48
CA VAL A 620 -24.73 -10.39 -31.99
C VAL A 620 -25.06 -9.60 -33.27
N ARG A 621 -24.60 -8.39 -33.42
CA ARG A 621 -24.68 -7.54 -34.60
C ARG A 621 -23.48 -7.74 -35.52
N SER A 622 -22.30 -7.84 -34.93
CA SER A 622 -21.03 -8.12 -35.63
C SER A 622 -19.99 -8.62 -34.65
N ALA A 623 -19.10 -9.49 -35.12
CA ALA A 623 -17.96 -9.99 -34.36
C ALA A 623 -16.66 -9.60 -35.06
N THR A 624 -15.71 -9.12 -34.30
CA THR A 624 -14.36 -8.81 -34.76
C THR A 624 -13.34 -9.26 -33.73
N PHE A 625 -12.08 -9.11 -34.02
CA PHE A 625 -11.03 -9.23 -33.04
C PHE A 625 -9.87 -8.25 -33.24
N GLY A 626 -9.06 -8.10 -32.20
CA GLY A 626 -7.77 -7.45 -32.23
C GLY A 626 -6.76 -8.23 -31.37
N ARG A 627 -5.48 -8.04 -31.64
CA ARG A 627 -4.40 -8.67 -30.84
C ARG A 627 -4.44 -8.23 -29.38
N ILE A 628 -4.76 -6.96 -29.13
CA ILE A 628 -4.83 -6.39 -27.80
C ILE A 628 -6.18 -5.70 -27.63
N PRO A 629 -6.88 -5.90 -26.52
CA PRO A 629 -8.10 -5.14 -26.25
C PRO A 629 -7.73 -3.70 -25.93
N LEU A 630 -8.48 -2.74 -26.47
CA LEU A 630 -8.30 -1.33 -26.17
C LEU A 630 -8.52 -1.06 -24.66
N ILE A 631 -7.73 -0.14 -24.09
CA ILE A 631 -7.79 0.25 -22.67
C ILE A 631 -7.49 -0.93 -21.73
N SER A 632 -6.46 -1.71 -22.02
CA SER A 632 -6.11 -2.92 -21.25
C SER A 632 -4.83 -2.83 -20.44
N HIS A 633 -4.10 -1.71 -20.51
CA HIS A 633 -2.75 -1.53 -19.99
C HIS A 633 -1.69 -2.47 -20.61
N TYR A 634 -2.03 -3.10 -21.75
CA TYR A 634 -1.08 -3.82 -22.57
C TYR A 634 -0.70 -2.99 -23.79
N MET A 635 0.57 -2.98 -24.12
CA MET A 635 1.09 -2.33 -25.32
C MET A 635 1.83 -3.35 -26.17
N TYR A 636 1.63 -3.28 -27.48
CA TYR A 636 2.45 -3.96 -28.46
C TYR A 636 2.94 -2.94 -29.45
N ASN A 637 4.20 -2.57 -29.31
CA ASN A 637 4.84 -1.61 -30.20
C ASN A 637 5.94 -2.28 -31.01
N THR A 638 6.12 -1.81 -32.23
CA THR A 638 7.18 -2.26 -33.13
C THR A 638 7.94 -1.04 -33.67
N GLY A 639 9.20 -1.28 -34.00
CA GLY A 639 9.98 -0.33 -34.77
C GLY A 639 9.60 -0.37 -36.26
N PHE A 640 9.66 0.76 -36.92
CA PHE A 640 9.50 0.82 -38.38
C PHE A 640 10.45 1.87 -38.99
N LEU A 641 10.69 1.74 -40.31
CA LEU A 641 11.50 2.63 -41.11
C LEU A 641 10.60 3.38 -42.09
N LEU A 642 10.89 4.67 -42.30
CA LEU A 642 10.21 5.49 -43.30
C LEU A 642 10.81 5.28 -44.71
N PRO A 643 10.10 5.70 -45.78
CA PRO A 643 10.60 5.58 -47.13
C PRO A 643 11.99 6.25 -47.27
N GLY A 644 12.95 5.49 -47.81
CA GLY A 644 14.33 5.94 -48.00
C GLY A 644 15.24 5.81 -46.79
N GLU A 645 14.74 5.41 -45.62
CA GLU A 645 15.56 5.05 -44.46
C GLU A 645 16.07 3.62 -44.55
N THR A 646 17.24 3.39 -43.97
CA THR A 646 17.82 2.07 -43.83
C THR A 646 18.07 1.76 -42.35
N GLU A 647 18.22 0.48 -41.99
CA GLU A 647 18.57 0.06 -40.62
C GLU A 647 19.82 0.77 -40.07
N SER A 648 20.65 1.33 -40.94
CA SER A 648 21.86 2.04 -40.60
C SER A 648 21.65 3.49 -40.17
N THR A 649 20.52 4.14 -40.51
CA THR A 649 20.28 5.56 -40.22
C THR A 649 19.77 5.82 -38.79
N GLY A 650 19.58 4.82 -37.98
CA GLY A 650 19.52 4.94 -36.52
C GLY A 650 18.23 5.42 -35.92
N ALA A 651 17.24 5.87 -36.65
CA ALA A 651 15.96 6.30 -36.13
C ALA A 651 14.89 5.24 -36.32
N GLU A 652 14.87 4.23 -35.50
CA GLU A 652 13.67 3.42 -35.41
C GLU A 652 12.52 4.26 -34.87
N HIS A 653 11.53 4.46 -35.72
CA HIS A 653 10.29 5.10 -35.30
C HIS A 653 9.42 4.04 -34.60
N LEU A 654 8.97 4.35 -33.38
CA LEU A 654 8.10 3.45 -32.62
C LEU A 654 6.62 3.78 -32.90
N SER A 655 5.85 2.76 -33.17
CA SER A 655 4.39 2.82 -33.28
C SER A 655 3.76 1.63 -32.57
N ASN A 656 2.63 1.85 -31.95
CA ASN A 656 1.79 0.74 -31.49
C ASN A 656 1.25 -0.01 -32.70
N ARG A 657 1.10 -1.33 -32.56
CA ARG A 657 0.62 -2.19 -33.63
C ARG A 657 -0.61 -2.96 -33.20
N GLN A 658 -1.58 -3.08 -34.09
CA GLN A 658 -2.80 -3.84 -33.83
C GLN A 658 -3.14 -4.70 -35.05
N MET A 659 -3.21 -6.01 -34.89
CA MET A 659 -3.71 -6.91 -35.90
C MET A 659 -5.23 -7.01 -35.77
N VAL A 660 -5.94 -6.88 -36.88
CA VAL A 660 -7.40 -6.77 -36.86
C VAL A 660 -8.08 -7.51 -37.99
N ARG A 661 -9.33 -7.87 -37.77
CA ARG A 661 -10.24 -8.36 -38.83
C ARG A 661 -10.71 -7.21 -39.71
N GLU A 662 -11.07 -7.48 -40.95
CA GLU A 662 -11.50 -6.47 -41.96
C GLU A 662 -12.65 -5.57 -41.50
N ASN A 663 -13.57 -6.08 -40.69
CA ASN A 663 -14.71 -5.31 -40.14
C ASN A 663 -14.42 -4.63 -38.78
N TYR A 664 -13.15 -4.57 -38.33
CA TYR A 664 -12.79 -4.03 -37.01
C TYR A 664 -13.27 -2.59 -36.83
N PHE A 665 -12.99 -1.74 -37.82
CA PHE A 665 -13.33 -0.32 -37.70
C PHE A 665 -14.85 -0.07 -37.66
N SER A 666 -15.61 -0.81 -38.44
CA SER A 666 -17.08 -0.73 -38.40
C SER A 666 -17.68 -1.29 -37.12
N THR A 667 -17.12 -2.41 -36.60
CA THR A 667 -17.59 -3.02 -35.36
C THR A 667 -17.24 -2.15 -34.13
N MET A 668 -16.04 -1.54 -34.11
CA MET A 668 -15.62 -0.63 -33.04
C MET A 668 -16.17 0.80 -33.22
N GLU A 669 -16.79 1.08 -34.37
CA GLU A 669 -17.29 2.41 -34.77
C GLU A 669 -16.17 3.47 -34.78
N ILE A 670 -14.99 3.12 -35.34
CA ILE A 670 -13.87 4.00 -35.56
C ILE A 670 -13.98 4.58 -36.97
N PRO A 671 -14.12 5.92 -37.12
CA PRO A 671 -14.27 6.55 -38.45
C PRO A 671 -13.01 6.43 -39.32
N ILE A 672 -13.19 6.06 -40.58
CA ILE A 672 -12.14 6.17 -41.59
C ILE A 672 -12.17 7.61 -42.13
N LEU A 673 -11.05 8.30 -41.99
CA LEU A 673 -10.93 9.71 -42.36
C LEU A 673 -10.50 9.87 -43.82
N ARG A 674 -9.60 9.02 -44.31
CA ARG A 674 -9.10 9.03 -45.68
C ARG A 674 -8.77 7.60 -46.14
N GLY A 675 -8.80 7.38 -47.45
CA GLY A 675 -8.48 6.07 -48.04
C GLY A 675 -9.61 5.05 -47.85
N ARG A 676 -9.25 3.78 -47.59
CA ARG A 676 -10.18 2.67 -47.47
C ARG A 676 -9.96 1.83 -46.22
N ALA A 677 -10.97 1.09 -45.78
CA ALA A 677 -10.85 0.03 -44.80
C ALA A 677 -10.16 -1.22 -45.39
N PHE A 678 -9.79 -2.18 -44.55
CA PHE A 678 -9.42 -3.50 -45.01
C PHE A 678 -10.63 -4.21 -45.64
N THR A 679 -10.32 -5.11 -46.54
CA THR A 679 -11.31 -5.91 -47.26
C THR A 679 -10.90 -7.38 -47.24
N ALA A 680 -11.84 -8.28 -47.59
CA ALA A 680 -11.54 -9.71 -47.72
C ALA A 680 -10.50 -10.04 -48.83
N ARG A 681 -10.10 -9.05 -49.63
CA ARG A 681 -9.03 -9.19 -50.64
C ARG A 681 -7.62 -8.99 -50.07
N ASP A 682 -7.49 -8.38 -48.89
CA ASP A 682 -6.20 -8.12 -48.26
C ASP A 682 -5.69 -9.40 -47.53
N THR A 683 -5.52 -10.46 -48.30
CA THR A 683 -5.09 -11.81 -47.84
C THR A 683 -3.56 -11.93 -47.76
N ALA A 684 -3.07 -13.06 -47.26
CA ALA A 684 -1.63 -13.36 -47.16
C ALA A 684 -0.91 -13.33 -48.56
N ARG A 685 -1.65 -13.48 -49.67
CA ARG A 685 -1.08 -13.43 -51.01
C ARG A 685 -1.17 -12.05 -51.69
N ALA A 686 -1.88 -11.13 -51.07
CA ALA A 686 -1.98 -9.74 -51.55
C ALA A 686 -0.78 -8.92 -51.11
N PRO A 687 -0.51 -7.76 -51.74
CA PRO A 687 0.47 -6.81 -51.20
C PRO A 687 0.18 -6.45 -49.76
N ASN A 688 1.20 -6.35 -48.91
CA ASN A 688 0.99 -6.00 -47.50
C ASN A 688 0.47 -4.57 -47.38
N VAL A 689 -0.58 -4.40 -46.60
CA VAL A 689 -1.22 -3.11 -46.39
C VAL A 689 -1.35 -2.77 -44.91
N ALA A 690 -1.29 -1.47 -44.62
CA ALA A 690 -1.50 -0.94 -43.28
C ALA A 690 -2.53 0.19 -43.31
N ILE A 691 -3.24 0.38 -42.20
CA ILE A 691 -4.05 1.55 -41.92
C ILE A 691 -3.43 2.22 -40.69
N VAL A 692 -3.32 3.55 -40.72
CA VAL A 692 -2.69 4.31 -39.64
C VAL A 692 -3.69 5.25 -38.96
N ASN A 693 -3.46 5.60 -37.71
CA ASN A 693 -4.26 6.64 -37.08
C ASN A 693 -3.79 8.05 -37.52
N GLN A 694 -4.59 9.07 -37.23
CA GLN A 694 -4.31 10.44 -37.62
C GLN A 694 -3.00 10.96 -36.96
N THR A 695 -2.74 10.60 -35.71
CA THR A 695 -1.51 10.95 -35.00
C THR A 695 -0.27 10.39 -35.67
N PHE A 696 -0.31 9.15 -36.18
CA PHE A 696 0.77 8.56 -36.97
C PHE A 696 1.04 9.38 -38.23
N ALA A 697 -0.02 9.67 -39.01
CA ALA A 697 0.09 10.44 -40.24
C ALA A 697 0.66 11.85 -39.98
N ASN A 698 0.17 12.56 -38.99
CA ASN A 698 0.63 13.89 -38.64
C ASN A 698 2.08 13.93 -38.11
N LYS A 699 2.50 12.90 -37.38
CA LYS A 699 3.84 12.84 -36.76
C LYS A 699 4.93 12.52 -37.77
N PHE A 700 4.67 11.52 -38.64
CA PHE A 700 5.71 11.00 -39.53
C PHE A 700 5.62 11.52 -40.97
N PHE A 701 4.44 12.05 -41.37
CA PHE A 701 4.19 12.64 -42.71
C PHE A 701 3.51 14.00 -42.61
N PRO A 702 4.10 15.00 -41.89
CA PRO A 702 3.39 16.24 -41.52
C PRO A 702 3.00 17.13 -42.71
N TYR A 703 3.63 16.97 -43.85
CA TYR A 703 3.44 17.82 -45.03
C TYR A 703 3.13 17.01 -46.29
N GLU A 704 2.91 15.71 -46.19
CA GLU A 704 2.72 14.82 -47.33
C GLU A 704 1.40 14.03 -47.17
N ASP A 705 0.88 13.58 -48.32
CA ASP A 705 -0.19 12.58 -48.26
C ASP A 705 0.43 11.22 -47.92
N VAL A 706 -0.06 10.65 -46.81
CA VAL A 706 0.39 9.37 -46.29
C VAL A 706 -0.10 8.18 -47.10
N LEU A 707 -1.20 8.35 -47.87
CA LEU A 707 -1.78 7.27 -48.67
C LEU A 707 -0.82 6.86 -49.80
N GLY A 708 -0.68 5.53 -49.98
CA GLY A 708 0.25 4.95 -50.95
C GLY A 708 1.71 4.99 -50.53
N LYS A 709 2.08 5.57 -49.37
CA LYS A 709 3.43 5.49 -48.84
C LYS A 709 3.69 4.11 -48.27
N HIS A 710 4.95 3.68 -48.35
CA HIS A 710 5.39 2.40 -47.82
C HIS A 710 6.17 2.62 -46.51
N VAL A 711 5.85 1.85 -45.47
CA VAL A 711 6.62 1.76 -44.24
C VAL A 711 7.14 0.34 -44.07
N ARG A 712 8.38 0.19 -43.62
CA ARG A 712 9.01 -1.12 -43.40
C ARG A 712 9.06 -1.46 -41.93
N ASP A 713 8.46 -2.57 -41.53
CA ASP A 713 8.61 -3.11 -40.18
C ASP A 713 10.07 -3.49 -39.92
N ALA A 714 10.63 -3.03 -38.81
CA ALA A 714 12.06 -3.21 -38.52
C ALA A 714 12.40 -4.67 -38.11
N ASP A 715 11.46 -5.39 -37.53
CA ASP A 715 11.63 -6.76 -37.04
C ASP A 715 11.42 -7.76 -38.17
N SER A 716 10.26 -7.71 -38.82
CA SER A 716 9.86 -8.64 -39.88
C SER A 716 10.40 -8.26 -41.26
N LYS A 717 10.94 -7.06 -41.43
CA LYS A 717 11.46 -6.50 -42.69
C LYS A 717 10.44 -6.46 -43.84
N ARG A 718 9.15 -6.55 -43.51
CA ARG A 718 8.06 -6.49 -44.47
C ARG A 718 7.69 -5.03 -44.76
N ASP A 719 7.50 -4.73 -46.08
CA ASP A 719 6.99 -3.42 -46.49
C ASP A 719 5.45 -3.42 -46.49
N PHE A 720 4.86 -2.38 -45.96
CA PHE A 720 3.41 -2.17 -45.88
C PHE A 720 3.04 -0.88 -46.61
N GLU A 721 2.10 -0.96 -47.55
CA GLU A 721 1.51 0.23 -48.16
C GLU A 721 0.40 0.81 -47.27
N ILE A 722 0.44 2.10 -46.99
CA ILE A 722 -0.59 2.76 -46.20
C ILE A 722 -1.82 3.02 -47.09
N VAL A 723 -2.93 2.31 -46.86
CA VAL A 723 -4.14 2.37 -47.65
C VAL A 723 -5.27 3.16 -47.02
N GLY A 724 -5.14 3.55 -45.75
CA GLY A 724 -6.17 4.31 -45.06
C GLY A 724 -5.66 5.05 -43.82
N VAL A 725 -6.39 6.06 -43.44
CA VAL A 725 -6.18 6.83 -42.20
C VAL A 725 -7.48 6.81 -41.40
N VAL A 726 -7.42 6.40 -40.14
CA VAL A 726 -8.53 6.35 -39.20
C VAL A 726 -8.43 7.44 -38.15
N ALA A 727 -9.54 7.73 -37.49
CA ALA A 727 -9.58 8.63 -36.34
C ALA A 727 -8.71 8.07 -35.19
N ASP A 728 -8.20 8.98 -34.41
CA ASP A 728 -7.41 8.66 -33.23
C ASP A 728 -8.23 7.94 -32.15
N THR A 729 -7.64 6.90 -31.56
CA THR A 729 -8.24 6.14 -30.46
C THR A 729 -7.29 6.08 -29.26
N LYS A 730 -7.81 6.03 -28.05
CA LYS A 730 -7.05 5.70 -26.86
C LYS A 730 -6.72 4.20 -26.90
N TYR A 731 -5.42 3.88 -26.82
CA TYR A 731 -4.94 2.51 -26.99
C TYR A 731 -4.73 1.80 -25.66
N ASN A 732 -3.83 2.31 -24.83
CA ASN A 732 -3.38 1.67 -23.60
C ASN A 732 -4.24 2.02 -22.38
N SER A 733 -4.45 3.32 -22.14
CA SER A 733 -5.29 3.81 -21.03
C SER A 733 -6.06 5.08 -21.43
N GLN A 734 -7.08 5.44 -20.64
CA GLN A 734 -7.85 6.67 -20.85
C GLN A 734 -7.02 7.93 -20.59
N ARG A 735 -5.97 7.79 -19.77
CA ARG A 735 -5.10 8.88 -19.31
C ARG A 735 -4.05 9.26 -20.34
N ASP A 736 -3.49 8.25 -21.02
CA ASP A 736 -2.34 8.42 -21.89
C ASP A 736 -2.65 9.37 -23.05
N ASP A 737 -1.64 10.04 -23.54
CA ASP A 737 -1.75 10.78 -24.78
C ASP A 737 -2.01 9.82 -25.95
N ILE A 738 -2.54 10.33 -27.02
CA ILE A 738 -2.77 9.54 -28.23
C ILE A 738 -1.41 9.33 -28.91
N GLU A 739 -1.05 8.05 -29.08
CA GLU A 739 0.21 7.64 -29.69
C GLU A 739 0.04 7.21 -31.14
N PRO A 740 1.09 7.22 -31.95
CA PRO A 740 1.08 6.62 -33.28
C PRO A 740 0.66 5.15 -33.20
N LEU A 741 -0.31 4.79 -34.02
CA LEU A 741 -0.88 3.45 -34.09
C LEU A 741 -1.08 3.03 -35.54
N HIS A 742 -0.62 1.84 -35.89
CA HIS A 742 -0.88 1.25 -37.17
C HIS A 742 -1.60 -0.10 -37.02
N TYR A 743 -2.46 -0.36 -37.98
CA TYR A 743 -3.28 -1.58 -38.04
C TYR A 743 -2.82 -2.42 -39.23
N THR A 744 -2.80 -3.74 -39.07
CA THR A 744 -2.50 -4.70 -40.12
C THR A 744 -3.63 -5.73 -40.20
N PRO A 745 -3.99 -6.23 -41.41
CA PRO A 745 -4.99 -7.28 -41.52
C PRO A 745 -4.40 -8.61 -41.06
N TRP A 746 -5.12 -9.29 -40.16
CA TRP A 746 -4.67 -10.52 -39.52
C TRP A 746 -4.21 -11.62 -40.52
N GLN A 747 -4.83 -11.71 -41.69
CA GLN A 747 -4.51 -12.71 -42.73
C GLN A 747 -3.10 -12.53 -43.31
N GLN A 748 -2.50 -11.35 -43.17
CA GLN A 748 -1.13 -11.06 -43.63
C GLN A 748 -0.06 -11.31 -42.57
N GLU A 749 -0.45 -11.68 -41.33
CA GLU A 749 0.49 -11.78 -40.20
C GLU A 749 1.07 -13.19 -39.98
N GLY A 750 0.58 -14.20 -40.71
CA GLY A 750 1.16 -15.54 -40.71
C GLY A 750 1.25 -16.18 -39.31
N GLU A 751 2.47 -16.50 -38.89
CA GLU A 751 2.75 -17.15 -37.59
C GLU A 751 2.55 -16.29 -36.35
N GLU A 752 2.33 -14.97 -36.52
CA GLU A 752 2.10 -14.06 -35.39
C GLU A 752 0.65 -14.05 -34.88
N ILE A 753 -0.25 -14.82 -35.52
CA ILE A 753 -1.64 -14.97 -35.12
C ILE A 753 -1.69 -15.97 -33.96
N GLY A 754 -1.72 -15.51 -32.72
CA GLY A 754 -1.81 -16.41 -31.57
C GLY A 754 -3.00 -16.08 -30.69
N GLU A 755 -2.74 -15.53 -29.52
CA GLU A 755 -3.76 -14.99 -28.64
C GLU A 755 -4.48 -13.81 -29.29
N MET A 756 -5.80 -13.92 -29.44
CA MET A 756 -6.63 -12.86 -30.00
C MET A 756 -7.79 -12.54 -29.06
N TYR A 757 -8.11 -11.28 -28.98
CA TYR A 757 -9.22 -10.78 -28.19
C TYR A 757 -10.39 -10.43 -29.10
N PHE A 758 -11.47 -11.18 -28.97
CA PHE A 758 -12.71 -10.97 -29.70
C PHE A 758 -13.50 -9.81 -29.12
N ALA A 759 -14.11 -9.01 -29.96
CA ALA A 759 -15.03 -7.95 -29.62
C ALA A 759 -16.36 -8.18 -30.36
N LEU A 760 -17.43 -8.47 -29.62
CA LEU A 760 -18.75 -8.71 -30.15
C LEU A 760 -19.65 -7.52 -29.89
N ARG A 761 -20.10 -6.83 -30.94
CA ARG A 761 -21.13 -5.80 -30.86
C ARG A 761 -22.48 -6.47 -30.70
N THR A 762 -23.17 -6.20 -29.59
CA THR A 762 -24.42 -6.86 -29.20
C THR A 762 -25.63 -5.96 -29.46
N ALA A 763 -26.82 -6.56 -29.61
CA ALA A 763 -28.07 -5.81 -29.74
C ALA A 763 -28.60 -5.32 -28.38
N GLY A 764 -28.16 -5.94 -27.29
CA GLY A 764 -28.57 -5.64 -25.92
C GLY A 764 -27.43 -5.80 -24.95
N GLU A 765 -27.72 -6.12 -23.68
CA GLU A 765 -26.70 -6.26 -22.61
C GLU A 765 -25.65 -7.32 -22.98
N PRO A 766 -24.37 -6.95 -23.08
CA PRO A 766 -23.31 -7.84 -23.53
C PRO A 766 -23.15 -9.11 -22.68
N THR A 767 -23.32 -9.00 -21.37
CA THR A 767 -23.14 -10.10 -20.43
C THR A 767 -24.18 -11.22 -20.58
N ALA A 768 -25.33 -10.94 -21.20
CA ALA A 768 -26.34 -11.95 -21.48
C ALA A 768 -25.88 -13.01 -22.49
N LEU A 769 -24.89 -12.69 -23.34
CA LEU A 769 -24.39 -13.62 -24.36
C LEU A 769 -23.24 -14.52 -23.87
N VAL A 770 -22.72 -14.30 -22.68
CA VAL A 770 -21.53 -15.01 -22.15
C VAL A 770 -21.71 -16.53 -22.18
N SER A 771 -22.86 -17.03 -21.73
CA SER A 771 -23.13 -18.47 -21.70
C SER A 771 -23.22 -19.06 -23.11
N ALA A 772 -23.87 -18.35 -24.05
CA ALA A 772 -24.00 -18.80 -25.43
C ALA A 772 -22.63 -18.80 -26.15
N VAL A 773 -21.82 -17.79 -25.94
CA VAL A 773 -20.46 -17.73 -26.50
C VAL A 773 -19.58 -18.84 -25.95
N ARG A 774 -19.61 -19.10 -24.65
CA ARG A 774 -18.85 -20.20 -24.02
C ARG A 774 -19.30 -21.55 -24.58
N GLN A 775 -20.60 -21.77 -24.75
CA GLN A 775 -21.14 -22.99 -25.32
C GLN A 775 -20.71 -23.16 -26.79
N THR A 776 -20.73 -22.10 -27.58
CA THR A 776 -20.29 -22.15 -29.00
C THR A 776 -18.82 -22.53 -29.12
N VAL A 777 -17.95 -21.98 -28.27
CA VAL A 777 -16.53 -22.34 -28.25
C VAL A 777 -16.34 -23.78 -27.76
N HIS A 778 -17.06 -24.19 -26.73
CA HIS A 778 -17.01 -25.54 -26.15
C HIS A 778 -17.48 -26.59 -27.18
N ASP A 779 -18.50 -26.29 -27.98
CA ASP A 779 -19.00 -27.19 -29.04
C ASP A 779 -18.01 -27.31 -30.22
N MET A 780 -17.07 -26.34 -30.36
CA MET A 780 -15.99 -26.45 -31.34
C MET A 780 -14.79 -27.22 -30.78
N ASP A 781 -14.40 -26.90 -29.52
CA ASP A 781 -13.37 -27.60 -28.80
C ASP A 781 -13.59 -27.45 -27.29
N SER A 782 -13.91 -28.60 -26.64
CA SER A 782 -14.15 -28.64 -25.19
C SER A 782 -12.92 -28.32 -24.33
N ASN A 783 -11.72 -28.35 -24.93
CA ASN A 783 -10.45 -28.06 -24.25
C ASN A 783 -10.00 -26.61 -24.39
N LEU A 784 -10.76 -25.77 -25.11
CA LEU A 784 -10.40 -24.36 -25.31
C LEU A 784 -11.22 -23.44 -24.39
N PRO A 785 -10.64 -22.97 -23.29
CA PRO A 785 -11.34 -22.07 -22.37
C PRO A 785 -11.49 -20.68 -22.97
N VAL A 786 -12.65 -20.06 -22.70
CA VAL A 786 -12.89 -18.64 -23.00
C VAL A 786 -12.43 -17.81 -21.80
N THR A 787 -11.43 -16.95 -22.02
CA THR A 787 -10.81 -16.12 -21.00
C THR A 787 -11.27 -14.65 -21.06
N ASN A 788 -10.99 -13.88 -20.01
CA ASN A 788 -11.15 -12.43 -20.00
C ASN A 788 -12.52 -11.91 -20.50
N VAL A 789 -13.59 -12.63 -20.16
CA VAL A 789 -14.94 -12.25 -20.60
C VAL A 789 -15.45 -11.06 -19.82
N ILE A 790 -15.50 -9.89 -20.47
CA ILE A 790 -15.86 -8.62 -19.86
C ILE A 790 -16.50 -7.69 -20.89
N SER A 791 -17.40 -6.79 -20.48
CA SER A 791 -17.83 -5.72 -21.38
C SER A 791 -16.74 -4.64 -21.52
N GLN A 792 -16.67 -3.99 -22.69
CA GLN A 792 -15.70 -2.89 -22.91
C GLN A 792 -15.90 -1.73 -21.93
N THR A 793 -17.15 -1.45 -21.54
CA THR A 793 -17.46 -0.45 -20.52
C THR A 793 -16.91 -0.84 -19.13
N ALA A 794 -17.00 -2.14 -18.77
CA ALA A 794 -16.42 -2.63 -17.53
C ALA A 794 -14.87 -2.58 -17.59
N ARG A 795 -14.27 -2.92 -18.74
CA ARG A 795 -12.82 -2.81 -18.98
C ARG A 795 -12.34 -1.37 -18.81
N ALA A 796 -13.04 -0.41 -19.41
CA ALA A 796 -12.75 1.02 -19.25
C ALA A 796 -12.90 1.48 -17.80
N GLN A 797 -13.83 0.90 -17.05
CA GLN A 797 -13.95 1.15 -15.63
C GLN A 797 -12.83 0.50 -14.81
N GLU A 798 -12.40 -0.71 -15.15
CA GLU A 798 -11.26 -1.38 -14.49
C GLU A 798 -9.98 -0.58 -14.65
N SER A 799 -9.74 0.03 -15.83
CA SER A 799 -8.56 0.86 -16.06
C SER A 799 -8.48 2.10 -15.15
N LEU A 800 -9.60 2.53 -14.57
CA LEU A 800 -9.69 3.62 -13.59
C LEU A 800 -9.84 3.13 -12.15
N ALA A 801 -9.57 1.86 -11.88
CA ALA A 801 -9.81 1.28 -10.55
C ALA A 801 -8.92 1.92 -9.48
N GLN A 802 -7.69 2.28 -9.82
CA GLN A 802 -6.75 2.94 -8.90
C GLN A 802 -7.24 4.35 -8.53
N GLU A 803 -7.62 5.16 -9.50
CA GLU A 803 -8.16 6.51 -9.28
C GLU A 803 -9.48 6.46 -8.49
N ARG A 804 -10.32 5.49 -8.80
CA ARG A 804 -11.57 5.25 -8.07
C ARG A 804 -11.31 4.90 -6.60
N LEU A 805 -10.34 4.05 -6.34
CA LEU A 805 -9.95 3.70 -4.98
C LEU A 805 -9.45 4.93 -4.21
N TYR A 806 -8.58 5.74 -4.82
CA TYR A 806 -8.10 6.99 -4.20
C TYR A 806 -9.25 7.96 -3.91
N ALA A 807 -10.14 8.17 -4.89
CA ALA A 807 -11.30 9.03 -4.70
C ALA A 807 -12.19 8.53 -3.56
N ARG A 808 -12.46 7.22 -3.47
CA ARG A 808 -13.25 6.60 -2.39
C ARG A 808 -12.57 6.74 -1.02
N LEU A 809 -11.28 6.41 -0.92
CA LEU A 809 -10.54 6.47 0.34
C LEU A 809 -10.39 7.90 0.84
N LEU A 810 -10.00 8.83 -0.03
CA LEU A 810 -9.87 10.24 0.33
C LEU A 810 -11.21 10.86 0.73
N SER A 811 -12.31 10.50 0.04
CA SER A 811 -13.66 10.94 0.40
C SER A 811 -14.09 10.40 1.76
N PHE A 812 -13.79 9.13 2.05
CA PHE A 812 -14.09 8.52 3.35
C PHE A 812 -13.30 9.19 4.48
N PHE A 813 -11.97 9.34 4.33
CA PHE A 813 -11.13 9.97 5.35
C PHE A 813 -11.39 11.47 5.46
N GLY A 814 -11.67 12.15 4.34
CA GLY A 814 -12.09 13.56 4.34
C GLY A 814 -13.43 13.76 5.08
N GLY A 815 -14.40 12.89 4.83
CA GLY A 815 -15.68 12.87 5.55
C GLY A 815 -15.52 12.59 7.05
N LEU A 816 -14.63 11.64 7.40
CA LEU A 816 -14.30 11.35 8.80
C LEU A 816 -13.61 12.54 9.49
N ALA A 817 -12.67 13.19 8.81
CA ALA A 817 -12.01 14.41 9.31
C ALA A 817 -13.03 15.55 9.53
N LEU A 818 -13.96 15.72 8.59
CA LEU A 818 -15.05 16.70 8.69
C LEU A 818 -15.96 16.41 9.89
N LEU A 819 -16.35 15.15 10.12
CA LEU A 819 -17.14 14.71 11.25
C LEU A 819 -16.41 14.99 12.57
N LEU A 820 -15.13 14.62 12.65
CA LEU A 820 -14.30 14.87 13.82
C LEU A 820 -14.13 16.38 14.08
N ALA A 821 -13.96 17.19 13.02
CA ALA A 821 -13.88 18.64 13.13
C ALA A 821 -15.20 19.24 13.69
N ALA A 822 -16.35 18.77 13.22
CA ALA A 822 -17.65 19.19 13.70
C ALA A 822 -17.86 18.83 15.19
N ILE A 823 -17.47 17.63 15.61
CA ILE A 823 -17.51 17.17 17.01
C ILE A 823 -16.61 18.03 17.90
N GLY A 824 -15.35 18.29 17.45
CA GLY A 824 -14.40 19.12 18.19
C GLY A 824 -14.87 20.54 18.37
N LEU A 825 -15.36 21.16 17.30
CA LEU A 825 -15.90 22.51 17.31
C LEU A 825 -17.12 22.63 18.24
N SER A 826 -18.07 21.70 18.12
CA SER A 826 -19.27 21.68 18.96
C SER A 826 -18.91 21.47 20.45
N GLY A 827 -17.92 20.62 20.75
CA GLY A 827 -17.41 20.38 22.10
C GLY A 827 -16.79 21.64 22.73
N VAL A 828 -15.92 22.35 21.98
CA VAL A 828 -15.28 23.58 22.45
C VAL A 828 -16.32 24.69 22.65
N LEU A 829 -17.32 24.81 21.78
CA LEU A 829 -18.38 25.79 21.92
C LEU A 829 -19.31 25.46 23.08
N ALA A 830 -19.74 24.20 23.23
CA ALA A 830 -20.58 23.78 24.36
C ALA A 830 -19.90 24.09 25.69
N TYR A 831 -18.59 23.83 25.78
CA TYR A 831 -17.80 24.19 26.94
C TYR A 831 -17.73 25.71 27.17
N SER A 832 -17.49 26.50 26.11
CA SER A 832 -17.46 27.98 26.19
C SER A 832 -18.78 28.57 26.63
N VAL A 833 -19.91 27.95 26.25
CA VAL A 833 -21.25 28.30 26.67
C VAL A 833 -21.43 27.99 28.16
N ALA A 834 -21.06 26.77 28.60
CA ALA A 834 -21.20 26.34 30.00
C ALA A 834 -20.41 27.23 30.96
N GLN A 835 -19.21 27.72 30.58
CA GLN A 835 -18.46 28.66 31.39
C GLN A 835 -19.08 30.04 31.51
N ARG A 836 -19.92 30.42 30.57
CA ARG A 836 -20.55 31.77 30.51
C ARG A 836 -22.05 31.74 30.78
N THR A 837 -22.54 30.65 31.34
CA THR A 837 -24.00 30.50 31.62
C THR A 837 -24.49 31.63 32.47
N ASN A 838 -23.75 32.06 33.53
CA ASN A 838 -24.13 33.22 34.37
C ASN A 838 -24.10 34.55 33.57
N GLU A 839 -23.06 34.78 32.75
CA GLU A 839 -22.98 35.98 31.88
C GLU A 839 -24.15 36.08 30.91
N ILE A 840 -24.49 34.89 30.31
CA ILE A 840 -25.62 34.76 29.40
C ILE A 840 -26.93 34.94 30.14
N GLY A 841 -27.08 34.37 31.33
CA GLY A 841 -28.26 34.50 32.19
C GLY A 841 -28.49 35.95 32.60
N ILE A 842 -27.46 36.66 33.07
CA ILE A 842 -27.55 38.10 33.42
C ILE A 842 -27.99 38.92 32.20
N ARG A 843 -27.41 38.66 31.01
CA ARG A 843 -27.79 39.40 29.79
C ARG A 843 -29.24 39.12 29.40
N MET A 844 -29.73 37.89 29.54
CA MET A 844 -31.11 37.52 29.25
C MET A 844 -32.09 38.14 30.30
N ALA A 845 -31.68 38.17 31.59
CA ALA A 845 -32.42 38.85 32.63
C ALA A 845 -32.53 40.38 32.41
N LEU A 846 -31.51 40.97 31.76
CA LEU A 846 -31.47 42.36 31.33
C LEU A 846 -32.17 42.64 29.98
N GLY A 847 -32.90 41.65 29.41
CA GLY A 847 -33.72 41.81 28.22
C GLY A 847 -33.03 41.47 26.88
N ALA A 848 -31.89 40.81 26.88
CA ALA A 848 -31.26 40.35 25.63
C ALA A 848 -32.11 39.27 24.96
N GLN A 849 -32.42 39.44 23.68
CA GLN A 849 -33.18 38.45 22.90
C GLN A 849 -32.41 37.15 22.68
N PRO A 850 -33.03 35.96 22.75
CA PRO A 850 -32.38 34.68 22.47
C PRO A 850 -31.63 34.62 21.13
N ALA A 851 -32.16 35.31 20.11
CA ALA A 851 -31.51 35.41 18.78
C ALA A 851 -30.14 36.12 18.83
N ASN A 852 -29.98 37.15 19.68
CA ASN A 852 -28.71 37.85 19.83
C ASN A 852 -27.66 36.98 20.52
N VAL A 853 -28.06 36.17 21.50
CA VAL A 853 -27.19 35.19 22.15
C VAL A 853 -26.75 34.12 21.17
N LEU A 854 -27.72 33.56 20.41
CA LEU A 854 -27.43 32.56 19.36
C LEU A 854 -26.44 33.10 18.35
N ARG A 855 -26.69 34.31 17.77
CA ARG A 855 -25.79 34.93 16.79
C ARG A 855 -24.39 35.18 17.34
N MET A 856 -24.29 35.61 18.60
CA MET A 856 -22.99 35.84 19.27
C MET A 856 -22.17 34.56 19.41
N VAL A 857 -22.80 33.45 19.84
CA VAL A 857 -22.13 32.14 20.01
C VAL A 857 -21.71 31.58 18.68
N VAL A 858 -22.62 31.56 17.69
CA VAL A 858 -22.31 31.06 16.32
C VAL A 858 -21.17 31.86 15.70
N TRP A 859 -21.21 33.21 15.78
CA TRP A 859 -20.17 34.05 15.19
C TRP A 859 -18.78 33.83 15.80
N ARG A 860 -18.69 33.52 17.10
CA ARG A 860 -17.43 33.16 17.74
C ARG A 860 -16.85 31.85 17.20
N GLY A 861 -17.68 30.84 16.96
CA GLY A 861 -17.25 29.59 16.34
C GLY A 861 -16.80 29.81 14.90
N MET A 862 -17.63 30.54 14.14
CA MET A 862 -17.38 30.80 12.73
C MET A 862 -16.09 31.59 12.47
N LYS A 863 -15.67 32.50 13.37
CA LYS A 863 -14.35 33.16 13.27
C LYS A 863 -13.20 32.17 13.27
N LEU A 864 -13.25 31.13 14.09
CA LEU A 864 -12.22 30.10 14.14
C LEU A 864 -12.21 29.24 12.86
N VAL A 865 -13.41 28.93 12.37
CA VAL A 865 -13.59 28.16 11.12
C VAL A 865 -13.05 28.94 9.93
N LEU A 866 -13.45 30.22 9.77
CA LEU A 866 -12.97 31.07 8.68
C LEU A 866 -11.46 31.27 8.71
N LEU A 867 -10.87 31.43 9.91
CA LEU A 867 -9.42 31.47 10.07
C LEU A 867 -8.78 30.13 9.67
N GLY A 868 -9.36 28.99 10.06
CA GLY A 868 -8.91 27.66 9.67
C GLY A 868 -8.99 27.42 8.17
N VAL A 869 -10.08 27.86 7.53
CA VAL A 869 -10.25 27.81 6.07
C VAL A 869 -9.18 28.65 5.37
N ALA A 870 -8.94 29.87 5.84
CA ALA A 870 -7.90 30.75 5.29
C ALA A 870 -6.49 30.12 5.43
N VAL A 871 -6.15 29.62 6.62
CA VAL A 871 -4.87 28.92 6.87
C VAL A 871 -4.74 27.69 6.00
N GLY A 872 -5.79 26.88 5.90
CA GLY A 872 -5.80 25.65 5.08
C GLY A 872 -5.63 25.95 3.60
N ALA A 873 -6.33 26.97 3.07
CA ALA A 873 -6.20 27.39 1.69
C ALA A 873 -4.80 27.92 1.36
N LEU A 874 -4.23 28.75 2.24
CA LEU A 874 -2.85 29.24 2.12
C LEU A 874 -1.83 28.12 2.21
N SER A 875 -2.04 27.15 3.12
CA SER A 875 -1.18 25.97 3.26
C SER A 875 -1.23 25.07 2.02
N GLY A 876 -2.41 24.88 1.42
CA GLY A 876 -2.58 24.12 0.17
C GLY A 876 -1.84 24.78 -0.99
N TYR A 877 -1.95 26.10 -1.12
CA TYR A 877 -1.22 26.87 -2.12
C TYR A 877 0.30 26.81 -1.89
N GLY A 878 0.73 26.95 -0.62
CA GLY A 878 2.13 26.87 -0.22
C GLY A 878 2.73 25.49 -0.46
N LEU A 879 1.98 24.43 -0.17
CA LEU A 879 2.41 23.05 -0.38
C LEU A 879 2.66 22.77 -1.87
N LYS A 880 1.74 23.21 -2.76
CA LYS A 880 1.96 23.14 -4.20
C LYS A 880 3.26 23.81 -4.63
N ARG A 881 3.52 25.03 -4.13
CA ARG A 881 4.72 25.79 -4.47
C ARG A 881 6.01 25.15 -3.93
N LEU A 882 5.92 24.54 -2.76
CA LEU A 882 7.01 23.83 -2.11
C LEU A 882 7.33 22.51 -2.84
N LEU A 883 6.30 21.77 -3.25
CA LEU A 883 6.43 20.55 -4.07
C LEU A 883 6.95 20.88 -5.49
N ALA A 884 6.65 22.07 -6.04
CA ALA A 884 7.15 22.50 -7.35
C ALA A 884 8.57 23.12 -7.26
N SER A 885 9.14 23.28 -6.08
CA SER A 885 10.48 23.86 -5.91
C SER A 885 11.57 22.78 -6.05
N GLN A 886 12.73 23.16 -6.65
CA GLN A 886 13.88 22.28 -6.89
C GLN A 886 14.51 21.67 -5.61
N TYR A 887 14.06 22.09 -4.40
CA TYR A 887 14.59 21.57 -3.12
C TYR A 887 14.26 20.10 -2.83
N PHE A 888 13.24 19.53 -3.47
CA PHE A 888 12.85 18.12 -3.29
C PHE A 888 13.31 17.23 -4.44
N GLY A 889 14.28 17.64 -5.23
CA GLY A 889 14.81 16.87 -6.35
C GLY A 889 13.75 16.55 -7.43
N GLU A 890 14.16 16.27 -8.65
CA GLU A 890 13.26 15.77 -9.71
C GLU A 890 12.84 14.30 -9.45
N ASP A 891 12.55 13.95 -8.21
CA ASP A 891 12.25 12.60 -7.80
C ASP A 891 10.95 12.11 -8.44
N ALA A 892 10.97 10.86 -8.87
CA ALA A 892 9.88 10.13 -9.51
C ALA A 892 8.51 10.30 -8.79
N TRP A 893 8.53 10.54 -7.47
CA TRP A 893 7.33 10.74 -6.66
C TRP A 893 6.55 12.01 -6.99
N GLN A 894 7.23 13.13 -7.31
CA GLN A 894 6.56 14.39 -7.66
C GLN A 894 5.91 14.31 -9.04
N ARG A 895 6.60 13.70 -10.01
CA ARG A 895 6.04 13.43 -11.34
C ARG A 895 4.84 12.49 -11.20
N GLN A 896 4.98 11.42 -10.44
CA GLN A 896 3.90 10.47 -10.22
C GLN A 896 2.67 11.08 -9.53
N MET A 897 2.85 12.01 -8.58
CA MET A 897 1.72 12.72 -7.95
C MET A 897 1.08 13.78 -8.87
N ALA A 898 1.87 14.49 -9.66
CA ALA A 898 1.35 15.45 -10.64
C ALA A 898 0.61 14.73 -11.78
N GLU A 899 1.14 13.61 -12.22
CA GLU A 899 0.54 12.72 -13.22
C GLU A 899 -0.78 12.08 -12.74
N GLN A 900 -1.04 11.98 -11.44
CA GLN A 900 -2.30 11.46 -10.90
C GLN A 900 -3.51 12.40 -11.07
N LEU A 901 -3.29 13.69 -11.31
CA LEU A 901 -4.36 14.66 -11.57
C LEU A 901 -4.54 14.86 -13.08
N TYR A 902 -5.66 14.39 -13.62
CA TYR A 902 -5.96 14.50 -15.05
C TYR A 902 -6.80 15.75 -15.35
N GLN A 903 -6.28 16.68 -16.16
CA GLN A 903 -6.92 17.94 -16.55
C GLN A 903 -7.47 18.76 -15.36
N VAL A 904 -6.87 18.62 -14.19
CA VAL A 904 -7.20 19.36 -12.97
C VAL A 904 -5.95 19.97 -12.39
N THR A 905 -5.94 21.28 -12.19
CA THR A 905 -4.82 21.91 -11.49
C THR A 905 -4.95 21.71 -9.98
N GLY A 906 -3.83 21.45 -9.28
CA GLY A 906 -3.85 21.28 -7.82
C GLY A 906 -4.38 22.50 -7.03
N THR A 907 -4.68 23.63 -7.72
CA THR A 907 -5.30 24.85 -7.17
C THR A 907 -6.62 25.17 -7.86
N ASP A 908 -7.39 24.16 -8.23
CA ASP A 908 -8.68 24.35 -8.91
C ASP A 908 -9.67 25.19 -8.09
N PRO A 909 -10.04 26.42 -8.57
CA PRO A 909 -10.85 27.34 -7.76
C PRO A 909 -12.24 26.81 -7.43
N LEU A 910 -12.82 26.02 -8.33
CA LEU A 910 -14.14 25.44 -8.13
C LEU A 910 -14.13 24.41 -7.00
N THR A 911 -13.15 23.51 -7.00
CA THR A 911 -12.99 22.53 -5.93
C THR A 911 -12.75 23.22 -4.58
N PHE A 912 -11.87 24.21 -4.52
CA PHE A 912 -11.61 24.99 -3.31
C PHE A 912 -12.87 25.70 -2.81
N GLY A 913 -13.63 26.35 -3.69
CA GLY A 913 -14.86 27.06 -3.35
C GLY A 913 -15.96 26.14 -2.82
N VAL A 914 -16.21 25.02 -3.48
CA VAL A 914 -17.22 24.03 -3.07
C VAL A 914 -16.87 23.41 -1.72
N ILE A 915 -15.63 22.98 -1.55
CA ILE A 915 -15.19 22.32 -0.30
C ILE A 915 -15.17 23.30 0.87
N ALA A 916 -14.71 24.55 0.66
CA ALA A 916 -14.74 25.59 1.70
C ALA A 916 -16.19 25.91 2.11
N SER A 917 -17.11 25.95 1.16
CA SER A 917 -18.54 26.17 1.41
C SER A 917 -19.17 25.01 2.19
N LEU A 918 -18.87 23.77 1.80
CA LEU A 918 -19.33 22.54 2.48
C LEU A 918 -18.85 22.53 3.93
N LEU A 919 -17.55 22.72 4.15
CA LEU A 919 -16.96 22.74 5.50
C LEU A 919 -17.53 23.84 6.36
N THR A 920 -17.73 25.05 5.78
CA THR A 920 -18.35 26.19 6.47
C THR A 920 -19.80 25.89 6.85
N GLY A 921 -20.56 25.25 5.96
CA GLY A 921 -21.95 24.83 6.22
C GLY A 921 -22.06 23.80 7.34
N VAL A 922 -21.22 22.76 7.33
CA VAL A 922 -21.17 21.75 8.41
C VAL A 922 -20.75 22.38 9.73
N ALA A 923 -19.77 23.26 9.72
CA ALA A 923 -19.32 24.00 10.91
C ALA A 923 -20.43 24.90 11.46
N LEU A 924 -21.25 25.51 10.61
CA LEU A 924 -22.39 26.31 11.03
C LEU A 924 -23.41 25.44 11.78
N ILE A 925 -23.73 24.26 11.27
CA ILE A 925 -24.62 23.29 11.91
C ILE A 925 -24.03 22.83 13.27
N ALA A 926 -22.72 22.53 13.32
CA ALA A 926 -22.01 22.15 14.53
C ALA A 926 -22.01 23.25 15.59
N CYS A 927 -21.98 24.52 15.18
CA CYS A 927 -22.08 25.69 16.08
C CYS A 927 -23.50 25.93 16.57
N TRP A 928 -24.50 25.61 15.75
CA TRP A 928 -25.90 25.94 16.05
C TRP A 928 -26.45 25.12 17.23
N LEU A 929 -26.09 23.85 17.38
CA LEU A 929 -26.57 23.00 18.48
C LEU A 929 -26.22 23.53 19.89
N PRO A 930 -24.91 23.87 20.18
CA PRO A 930 -24.54 24.50 21.44
C PRO A 930 -25.17 25.90 21.63
N ALA A 931 -25.25 26.68 20.54
CA ALA A 931 -25.81 28.02 20.58
C ALA A 931 -27.30 28.01 20.90
N ARG A 932 -28.06 27.04 20.38
CA ARG A 932 -29.48 26.85 20.71
C ARG A 932 -29.68 26.48 22.17
N LYS A 933 -28.81 25.64 22.76
CA LYS A 933 -28.84 25.34 24.20
C LYS A 933 -28.56 26.60 25.02
N ALA A 934 -27.59 27.42 24.63
CA ALA A 934 -27.27 28.70 25.30
C ALA A 934 -28.47 29.69 25.30
N ALA A 935 -29.21 29.79 24.18
CA ALA A 935 -30.35 30.65 24.00
C ALA A 935 -31.62 30.19 24.75
N ARG A 936 -31.62 28.95 25.31
CA ARG A 936 -32.75 28.38 26.11
C ARG A 936 -32.44 28.28 27.59
N VAL A 937 -31.33 28.86 28.07
CA VAL A 937 -31.00 28.87 29.48
C VAL A 937 -32.03 29.72 30.24
N ASP A 938 -32.64 29.17 31.28
CA ASP A 938 -33.53 29.92 32.17
C ASP A 938 -32.73 30.92 32.99
N PRO A 939 -33.03 32.23 32.95
CA PRO A 939 -32.32 33.24 33.70
C PRO A 939 -32.38 33.01 35.22
N LEU A 940 -33.49 32.43 35.73
CA LEU A 940 -33.69 32.14 37.15
C LEU A 940 -32.83 30.96 37.64
N GLU A 941 -32.69 29.91 36.84
CA GLU A 941 -31.76 28.81 37.16
C GLU A 941 -30.27 29.25 37.06
N ALA A 942 -29.94 30.10 36.08
CA ALA A 942 -28.56 30.60 35.89
C ALA A 942 -28.08 31.47 37.07
N LEU A 943 -29.02 32.16 37.80
CA LEU A 943 -28.75 32.99 38.96
C LEU A 943 -28.82 32.20 40.27
N ARG A 944 -29.49 31.03 40.31
CA ARG A 944 -29.62 30.18 41.50
C ARG A 944 -28.42 29.26 41.76
N HIS A 945 -27.52 29.06 40.79
CA HIS A 945 -26.30 28.27 40.91
C HIS A 945 -25.12 29.11 41.46
N GLU A 946 -25.31 29.85 42.58
CA GLU A 946 -24.22 30.39 43.40
C GLU A 946 -23.71 29.34 44.40
#